data_51e4e4deeeaa077e3001e0225b8272ca
#
_entry.id   51e4e4deeeaa077e3001e0225b8272ca
#
_cell.length_a   1.000
_cell.length_b   1.000
_cell.length_c   1.000
_cell.angle_alpha   90.00
_cell.angle_beta   90.00
_cell.angle_gamma   90.00
#
_symmetry.space_group_name_H-M   'P 1'
#
loop_
_entity.id
_entity.type
_entity.pdbx_description
1 polymer ?
#
loop_
_entity_poly.entity_id
_entity_poly.type
_entity_poly.pdbx_seq_one_letter_code
_entity_poly.pdbx_strand_id
1 'polypeptide(L)'
;MNNNDLFQASRRRFLAQLGGLTVVGMLGPSLLTPRRANAAQAATEAVTSKEGILTGSHWGAIRATVKDGRFVAAKPFELDKYPSKMIAGLPDHVHNAARIRYPMVRVDWLRKRHLSDTSQRGDNRFVRVGWDEALDMFYEELERVQKTHGPSALLTASGWQSTGMFHNASGMLAKAIALHGNSVGTGGDYSTGAAQVILPRVVGSMEVYEQQTSWPLVLQNSKTIVLWGSDLLKNQQANWWCPDHDVYEYYEQLKEKVAAGEIEVISIDPVVTSTHEYLGREHVKHIAVNPQTDVPLQLALAHTLYSENLYDKNFLVNYCVGFEQFLPYLLGEKDGQPKDAAWAEKLTGIDAETIRGLARQMAANRTQIIAGWCVQRMQHGEQWAWMIVVLAAMLGQIGLPGGGFGFGWHYNGAGTPGRKGVILSGFSGSTSIPPVHDNSDYKGYSSTIPIARFIDAILEPGKVINWNGKSVKLPPLKMCIFAGTNPFHRHQQINRIIEGWRKLETVIAIDNQWTSTCRFADIVLPATTQFERNDLDQYGNHSNRGIIAMKQVVPPQFEARNDFDIFRELCRRFNREEAFTEGLDEMGWLKRIWQEGVQQGKGRGVHLPAFDDFWNNKEYVEFDHPQMFVRHQAFREDPDLEPLGTPSGLIEIYSKTIADMNYDDCQGHPMWFEKIERSHGGPGSQKYPLHLQSVHPDFRLHSQLCESETLRQQYTVAGKEPVFINPQDASARGIRNGDVVRVFNARGQVLAGAVVSDRYAPGVARIHEGAWYDPDKGGEPGALCKYGNPNVLTIDIGTSQLAQATSAHTTLVEIEKYNGTVEQVTAFNGPVEMVAQCEYVPASQVKS
;
A
#
# COMPACT_ATOMS: atom_id res chain seq x y z
N MET A 1 -2.85 -9.62 -22.96
CA MET A 1 -3.92 -9.35 -21.97
C MET A 1 -3.45 -8.19 -21.12
N ASN A 2 -4.27 -7.15 -20.97
CA ASN A 2 -3.92 -5.97 -20.18
C ASN A 2 -3.84 -6.31 -18.69
N ASN A 3 -2.96 -5.61 -17.93
CA ASN A 3 -2.88 -5.78 -16.47
C ASN A 3 -4.22 -5.54 -15.75
N ASN A 4 -5.10 -4.71 -16.33
CA ASN A 4 -6.49 -4.58 -15.88
C ASN A 4 -7.28 -5.87 -16.05
N ASP A 5 -7.00 -6.67 -17.07
CA ASP A 5 -7.66 -7.96 -17.29
C ASP A 5 -7.15 -9.01 -16.31
N LEU A 6 -5.88 -8.96 -15.91
CA LEU A 6 -5.33 -9.81 -14.85
C LEU A 6 -5.86 -9.41 -13.48
N PHE A 7 -6.00 -8.11 -13.22
CA PHE A 7 -6.61 -7.60 -11.99
C PHE A 7 -8.10 -7.96 -11.92
N GLN A 8 -8.81 -7.83 -13.04
CA GLN A 8 -10.21 -8.25 -13.17
C GLN A 8 -10.36 -9.77 -13.20
N ALA A 9 -9.42 -10.49 -13.80
CA ALA A 9 -9.43 -11.95 -13.84
C ALA A 9 -9.10 -12.57 -12.49
N SER A 10 -8.13 -12.02 -11.75
CA SER A 10 -7.83 -12.39 -10.37
C SER A 10 -9.03 -12.13 -9.46
N ARG A 11 -9.67 -10.97 -9.62
CA ARG A 11 -10.90 -10.61 -8.89
C ARG A 11 -12.08 -11.51 -9.25
N ARG A 12 -12.22 -11.91 -10.51
CA ARG A 12 -13.27 -12.86 -10.97
C ARG A 12 -13.00 -14.30 -10.50
N ARG A 13 -11.72 -14.73 -10.45
CA ARG A 13 -11.33 -16.04 -9.91
C ARG A 13 -11.49 -16.09 -8.39
N PHE A 14 -11.15 -15.04 -7.68
CA PHE A 14 -11.45 -14.91 -6.25
C PHE A 14 -12.96 -15.06 -5.97
N LEU A 15 -13.80 -14.45 -6.80
CA LEU A 15 -15.25 -14.56 -6.70
C LEU A 15 -15.77 -15.95 -7.09
N ALA A 16 -15.09 -16.66 -8.00
CA ALA A 16 -15.48 -18.01 -8.42
C ALA A 16 -15.06 -19.09 -7.39
N GLN A 17 -13.92 -18.91 -6.71
CA GLN A 17 -13.47 -19.84 -5.67
C GLN A 17 -14.34 -19.82 -4.41
N LEU A 18 -15.06 -18.73 -4.14
CA LEU A 18 -16.07 -18.68 -3.08
C LEU A 18 -17.37 -19.42 -3.43
N GLY A 19 -17.53 -19.84 -4.66
CA GLY A 19 -18.77 -20.45 -5.18
C GLY A 19 -18.77 -21.98 -5.38
N GLY A 20 -17.65 -22.66 -5.23
CA GLY A 20 -17.55 -24.07 -5.63
C GLY A 20 -16.80 -24.98 -4.68
N LEU A 21 -17.35 -25.33 -3.55
CA LEU A 21 -16.91 -26.53 -2.82
C LEU A 21 -18.06 -27.07 -1.98
N THR A 22 -18.78 -28.00 -2.58
CA THR A 22 -19.56 -28.99 -1.84
C THR A 22 -18.74 -30.27 -1.83
N VAL A 23 -18.02 -30.52 -0.76
CA VAL A 23 -17.50 -31.87 -0.48
C VAL A 23 -17.98 -32.28 0.89
N VAL A 24 -18.80 -33.33 0.88
CA VAL A 24 -19.28 -34.04 2.04
C VAL A 24 -18.14 -34.92 2.56
N GLY A 25 -17.64 -34.62 3.72
CA GLY A 25 -16.70 -35.49 4.46
C GLY A 25 -17.24 -35.73 5.85
N MET A 26 -17.78 -36.93 6.09
CA MET A 26 -18.16 -37.42 7.42
C MET A 26 -16.93 -37.60 8.30
N LEU A 27 -16.89 -36.92 9.45
CA LEU A 27 -16.15 -37.38 10.62
C LEU A 27 -16.97 -37.15 11.88
N GLY A 28 -17.06 -38.19 12.69
CA GLY A 28 -17.95 -38.34 13.82
C GLY A 28 -17.65 -37.45 15.03
N PRO A 29 -18.54 -37.43 16.02
CA PRO A 29 -18.52 -36.46 17.11
C PRO A 29 -17.59 -36.92 18.24
N SER A 30 -16.63 -36.07 18.59
CA SER A 30 -15.89 -36.16 19.86
C SER A 30 -16.37 -35.11 20.82
N LEU A 31 -16.83 -35.59 21.94
CA LEU A 31 -17.35 -34.87 23.09
C LEU A 31 -16.36 -33.80 23.64
N LEU A 32 -16.77 -32.57 23.66
CA LEU A 32 -16.18 -31.50 24.48
C LEU A 32 -17.22 -31.03 25.49
N THR A 33 -16.94 -31.26 26.75
CA THR A 33 -17.73 -30.82 27.90
C THR A 33 -17.64 -29.29 28.10
N PRO A 34 -18.72 -28.64 28.54
CA PRO A 34 -18.75 -27.20 28.69
C PRO A 34 -18.21 -26.77 30.07
N ARG A 35 -17.14 -25.98 30.05
CA ARG A 35 -16.71 -25.19 31.19
C ARG A 35 -16.47 -23.73 30.76
N ARG A 36 -17.54 -23.02 30.54
CA ARG A 36 -17.56 -21.55 30.38
C ARG A 36 -18.94 -21.00 30.69
N ALA A 37 -19.20 -20.75 31.95
CA ALA A 37 -20.45 -20.11 32.36
C ALA A 37 -20.31 -18.83 33.21
N ASN A 38 -19.10 -18.34 33.53
CA ASN A 38 -18.99 -17.20 34.44
C ASN A 38 -18.18 -15.99 33.91
N ALA A 39 -17.66 -16.03 32.66
CA ALA A 39 -17.03 -14.84 32.04
C ALA A 39 -17.97 -14.11 31.07
N ALA A 40 -19.02 -14.76 30.59
CA ALA A 40 -19.96 -14.17 29.64
C ALA A 40 -21.01 -13.24 30.27
N GLN A 41 -21.20 -13.29 31.60
CA GLN A 41 -22.18 -12.43 32.27
C GLN A 41 -21.67 -11.03 32.63
N ALA A 42 -20.36 -10.84 32.75
CA ALA A 42 -19.78 -9.52 32.99
C ALA A 42 -19.52 -8.70 31.70
N ALA A 43 -19.55 -9.34 30.53
CA ALA A 43 -19.38 -8.67 29.25
C ALA A 43 -20.72 -8.23 28.59
N THR A 44 -21.84 -8.71 29.09
CA THR A 44 -23.18 -8.45 28.51
C THR A 44 -23.86 -7.18 29.04
N GLU A 45 -23.30 -6.49 30.03
CA GLU A 45 -23.87 -5.24 30.55
C GLU A 45 -23.24 -3.95 30.01
N ALA A 46 -22.24 -4.05 29.11
CA ALA A 46 -21.59 -2.88 28.49
C ALA A 46 -22.10 -2.55 27.07
N VAL A 47 -23.09 -3.22 26.56
CA VAL A 47 -23.61 -3.03 25.21
C VAL A 47 -25.01 -2.48 25.26
N THR A 48 -25.17 -1.19 25.51
CA THR A 48 -26.34 -0.44 25.03
C THR A 48 -26.10 1.06 25.05
N SER A 49 -25.56 1.60 23.98
CA SER A 49 -26.09 2.83 23.42
C SER A 49 -25.65 2.89 21.96
N LYS A 50 -26.56 2.71 21.04
CA LYS A 50 -26.42 3.14 19.63
C LYS A 50 -26.36 4.67 19.57
N GLU A 51 -25.53 5.30 20.43
CA GLU A 51 -25.33 6.73 20.45
C GLU A 51 -24.28 7.13 19.44
N GLY A 52 -24.69 7.89 18.46
CA GLY A 52 -23.83 8.43 17.42
C GLY A 52 -24.16 7.91 16.03
N ILE A 53 -23.64 8.59 15.03
CA ILE A 53 -23.85 8.28 13.61
C ILE A 53 -22.88 7.21 13.19
N LEU A 54 -23.40 6.08 12.66
CA LEU A 54 -22.56 5.00 12.14
C LEU A 54 -21.93 5.41 10.82
N THR A 55 -20.62 5.23 10.72
CA THR A 55 -19.87 5.39 9.49
C THR A 55 -18.61 4.52 9.50
N GLY A 56 -18.01 4.30 8.32
CA GLY A 56 -16.80 3.52 8.13
C GLY A 56 -15.58 4.38 7.80
N SER A 57 -14.41 3.77 7.97
CA SER A 57 -13.14 4.36 7.58
C SER A 57 -12.09 3.27 7.34
N HIS A 58 -10.94 3.62 6.78
CA HIS A 58 -9.78 2.73 6.68
C HIS A 58 -9.30 2.19 8.04
N TRP A 59 -9.71 2.82 9.14
CA TRP A 59 -9.27 2.51 10.51
C TRP A 59 -10.34 1.82 11.35
N GLY A 60 -11.45 1.44 10.74
CA GLY A 60 -12.57 0.77 11.36
C GLY A 60 -13.89 1.54 11.27
N ALA A 61 -14.94 0.86 11.67
CA ALA A 61 -16.26 1.44 11.82
C ALA A 61 -16.35 2.21 13.14
N ILE A 62 -17.06 3.33 13.13
CA ILE A 62 -17.20 4.20 14.29
C ILE A 62 -18.64 4.69 14.48
N ARG A 63 -18.96 5.03 15.72
CA ARG A 63 -20.08 5.89 16.09
C ARG A 63 -19.56 7.31 16.27
N ALA A 64 -19.87 8.19 15.32
CA ALA A 64 -19.43 9.57 15.33
C ALA A 64 -20.32 10.41 16.25
N THR A 65 -19.71 11.21 17.12
CA THR A 65 -20.41 12.18 17.97
C THR A 65 -20.33 13.57 17.35
N VAL A 66 -21.49 14.18 17.13
CA VAL A 66 -21.59 15.55 16.60
C VAL A 66 -22.12 16.45 17.71
N LYS A 67 -21.46 17.60 17.92
CA LYS A 67 -21.89 18.64 18.83
C LYS A 67 -21.78 19.99 18.13
N ASP A 68 -22.86 20.77 18.17
CA ASP A 68 -22.94 22.09 17.54
C ASP A 68 -22.50 22.06 16.05
N GLY A 69 -22.92 21.02 15.32
CA GLY A 69 -22.60 20.83 13.91
C GLY A 69 -21.16 20.40 13.62
N ARG A 70 -20.36 20.09 14.64
CA ARG A 70 -18.97 19.64 14.51
C ARG A 70 -18.82 18.18 14.91
N PHE A 71 -18.08 17.43 14.12
CA PHE A 71 -17.61 16.10 14.51
C PHE A 71 -16.56 16.24 15.61
N VAL A 72 -16.84 15.76 16.80
CA VAL A 72 -16.01 15.99 18.00
C VAL A 72 -15.40 14.74 18.59
N ALA A 73 -15.95 13.57 18.33
CA ALA A 73 -15.39 12.30 18.81
C ALA A 73 -15.79 11.12 17.92
N ALA A 74 -14.89 10.18 17.75
CA ALA A 74 -15.11 8.88 17.14
C ALA A 74 -15.06 7.81 18.24
N LYS A 75 -16.17 7.12 18.48
CA LYS A 75 -16.22 5.95 19.36
C LYS A 75 -16.10 4.70 18.49
N PRO A 76 -15.43 3.63 18.93
CA PRO A 76 -15.41 2.37 18.20
C PRO A 76 -16.82 1.85 17.93
N PHE A 77 -17.01 1.20 16.80
CA PHE A 77 -18.23 0.45 16.54
C PHE A 77 -18.37 -0.69 17.58
N GLU A 78 -19.58 -0.92 18.04
CA GLU A 78 -19.87 -1.83 19.15
C GLU A 78 -19.43 -3.29 18.92
N LEU A 79 -19.20 -3.68 17.66
CA LEU A 79 -18.72 -5.02 17.29
C LEU A 79 -17.21 -5.08 17.07
N ASP A 80 -16.53 -3.95 17.04
CA ASP A 80 -15.05 -3.90 16.93
C ASP A 80 -14.41 -4.02 18.32
N LYS A 81 -13.86 -5.20 18.61
CA LYS A 81 -13.22 -5.49 19.90
C LYS A 81 -11.80 -4.95 20.00
N TYR A 82 -11.17 -4.63 18.88
CA TYR A 82 -9.76 -4.26 18.78
C TYR A 82 -9.57 -2.98 17.96
N PRO A 83 -10.28 -1.90 18.31
CA PRO A 83 -10.31 -0.71 17.47
C PRO A 83 -8.93 -0.09 17.28
N SER A 84 -8.68 0.41 16.08
CA SER A 84 -7.46 1.15 15.80
C SER A 84 -7.38 2.42 16.65
N LYS A 85 -6.21 2.66 17.24
CA LYS A 85 -5.94 3.91 17.98
C LYS A 85 -6.04 5.16 17.10
N MET A 86 -5.94 5.01 15.79
CA MET A 86 -6.00 6.11 14.83
C MET A 86 -7.38 6.74 14.71
N ILE A 87 -8.45 6.07 15.15
CA ILE A 87 -9.80 6.67 15.15
C ILE A 87 -9.90 7.95 15.97
N ALA A 88 -9.04 8.13 16.98
CA ALA A 88 -8.96 9.35 17.78
C ALA A 88 -8.65 10.61 16.94
N GLY A 89 -7.99 10.44 15.81
CA GLY A 89 -7.63 11.53 14.90
C GLY A 89 -8.69 11.88 13.86
N LEU A 90 -9.79 11.13 13.76
CA LEU A 90 -10.80 11.32 12.71
C LEU A 90 -11.53 12.68 12.79
N PRO A 91 -11.87 13.24 13.97
CA PRO A 91 -12.39 14.58 14.04
C PRO A 91 -11.43 15.63 13.46
N ASP A 92 -10.12 15.48 13.70
CA ASP A 92 -9.11 16.39 13.15
C ASP A 92 -9.05 16.29 11.62
N HIS A 93 -9.30 15.12 11.05
CA HIS A 93 -9.32 14.96 9.59
C HIS A 93 -10.34 15.85 8.91
N VAL A 94 -11.47 16.11 9.56
CA VAL A 94 -12.51 17.03 9.07
C VAL A 94 -12.19 18.48 9.44
N HIS A 95 -11.69 18.71 10.65
CA HIS A 95 -11.59 20.03 11.26
C HIS A 95 -10.16 20.42 11.61
N ASN A 96 -9.34 20.70 10.60
CA ASN A 96 -7.95 21.12 10.78
C ASN A 96 -7.59 22.35 9.93
N ALA A 97 -6.42 22.93 10.18
CA ALA A 97 -5.96 24.12 9.46
C ALA A 97 -5.57 23.85 8.00
N ALA A 98 -5.15 22.63 7.68
CA ALA A 98 -4.76 22.22 6.33
C ALA A 98 -5.94 21.79 5.46
N ARG A 99 -7.18 21.90 5.96
CA ARG A 99 -8.39 21.62 5.17
C ARG A 99 -8.46 22.54 3.96
N ILE A 100 -8.61 21.98 2.76
CA ILE A 100 -8.89 22.78 1.56
C ILE A 100 -10.32 23.30 1.66
N ARG A 101 -10.45 24.63 1.65
CA ARG A 101 -11.74 25.29 1.92
C ARG A 101 -12.49 25.71 0.67
N TYR A 102 -11.75 26.12 -0.35
CA TYR A 102 -12.27 26.72 -1.57
C TYR A 102 -11.47 26.20 -2.76
N PRO A 103 -12.02 26.27 -4.00
CA PRO A 103 -11.20 26.12 -5.19
C PRO A 103 -10.10 27.19 -5.22
N MET A 104 -8.87 26.77 -5.44
CA MET A 104 -7.70 27.63 -5.40
C MET A 104 -6.88 27.47 -6.69
N VAL A 105 -6.36 28.55 -7.22
CA VAL A 105 -5.52 28.57 -8.41
C VAL A 105 -4.22 29.32 -8.12
N ARG A 106 -3.09 28.74 -8.53
CA ARG A 106 -1.78 29.35 -8.39
C ARG A 106 -1.73 30.69 -9.14
N VAL A 107 -1.22 31.73 -8.48
CA VAL A 107 -1.29 33.12 -8.97
C VAL A 107 -0.75 33.30 -10.39
N ASP A 108 0.44 32.80 -10.68
CA ASP A 108 1.04 32.97 -12.02
C ASP A 108 0.32 32.12 -13.07
N TRP A 109 -0.16 30.91 -12.69
CA TRP A 109 -0.95 30.09 -13.59
C TRP A 109 -2.30 30.73 -13.94
N LEU A 110 -2.97 31.38 -13.00
CA LEU A 110 -4.20 32.13 -13.28
C LEU A 110 -4.00 33.20 -14.35
N ARG A 111 -2.83 33.85 -14.33
CA ARG A 111 -2.47 34.92 -15.26
C ARG A 111 -2.00 34.45 -16.63
N LYS A 112 -1.23 33.34 -16.66
CA LYS A 112 -0.48 32.92 -17.86
C LYS A 112 -0.82 31.51 -18.31
N ARG A 113 -1.70 30.79 -17.58
CA ARG A 113 -2.11 29.43 -17.90
C ARG A 113 -0.90 28.49 -18.03
N HIS A 114 -0.91 27.65 -19.03
CA HIS A 114 0.19 26.70 -19.35
C HIS A 114 1.54 27.36 -19.65
N LEU A 115 1.58 28.67 -19.89
CA LEU A 115 2.81 29.48 -20.07
C LEU A 115 3.33 30.06 -18.75
N SER A 116 2.76 29.69 -17.61
CA SER A 116 3.17 30.18 -16.29
C SER A 116 4.59 29.75 -15.95
N ASP A 117 5.23 30.57 -15.08
CA ASP A 117 6.51 30.18 -14.49
C ASP A 117 6.32 29.03 -13.50
N THR A 118 6.72 27.84 -13.92
CA THR A 118 6.57 26.60 -13.15
C THR A 118 7.57 26.52 -11.99
N SER A 119 8.63 27.35 -11.98
CA SER A 119 9.57 27.43 -10.84
C SER A 119 8.92 27.97 -9.56
N GLN A 120 7.81 28.66 -9.68
CA GLN A 120 7.02 29.18 -8.56
C GLN A 120 6.07 28.14 -7.92
N ARG A 121 5.99 26.93 -8.46
CA ARG A 121 5.28 25.85 -7.76
C ARG A 121 5.98 25.53 -6.43
N GLY A 122 5.20 25.46 -5.36
CA GLY A 122 5.70 25.31 -3.99
C GLY A 122 5.83 26.63 -3.21
N ASP A 123 5.72 27.79 -3.83
CA ASP A 123 5.70 29.10 -3.14
C ASP A 123 4.43 29.31 -2.29
N ASN A 124 3.47 28.39 -2.38
CA ASN A 124 2.23 28.36 -1.64
C ASN A 124 1.34 29.64 -1.83
N ARG A 125 1.43 30.27 -2.99
CA ARG A 125 0.71 31.49 -3.35
C ARG A 125 -0.47 31.17 -4.26
N PHE A 126 -1.68 31.25 -3.71
CA PHE A 126 -2.91 30.87 -4.40
C PHE A 126 -3.97 31.96 -4.31
N VAL A 127 -4.86 32.00 -5.29
CA VAL A 127 -6.05 32.86 -5.35
C VAL A 127 -7.26 31.96 -5.24
N ARG A 128 -8.19 32.31 -4.36
CA ARG A 128 -9.53 31.71 -4.34
C ARG A 128 -10.29 32.09 -5.60
N VAL A 129 -10.94 31.13 -6.23
CA VAL A 129 -11.84 31.31 -7.38
C VAL A 129 -13.19 30.63 -7.11
N GLY A 130 -14.20 30.96 -7.92
CA GLY A 130 -15.46 30.23 -7.88
C GLY A 130 -15.36 28.84 -8.47
N TRP A 131 -16.30 27.95 -8.13
CA TRP A 131 -16.33 26.59 -8.67
C TRP A 131 -16.46 26.55 -10.19
N ASP A 132 -17.33 27.39 -10.76
CA ASP A 132 -17.52 27.41 -12.21
C ASP A 132 -16.25 27.85 -12.92
N GLU A 133 -15.58 28.89 -12.43
CA GLU A 133 -14.30 29.34 -12.95
C GLU A 133 -13.23 28.25 -12.87
N ALA A 134 -13.13 27.56 -11.73
CA ALA A 134 -12.15 26.51 -11.54
C ALA A 134 -12.38 25.33 -12.48
N LEU A 135 -13.63 24.91 -12.63
CA LEU A 135 -13.99 23.80 -13.52
C LEU A 135 -13.93 24.19 -15.00
N ASP A 136 -14.20 25.44 -15.35
CA ASP A 136 -14.00 25.95 -16.71
C ASP A 136 -12.51 25.94 -17.07
N MET A 137 -11.65 26.41 -16.15
CA MET A 137 -10.19 26.34 -16.31
C MET A 137 -9.70 24.91 -16.43
N PHE A 138 -10.24 23.99 -15.64
CA PHE A 138 -9.92 22.57 -15.73
C PHE A 138 -10.31 22.01 -17.09
N TYR A 139 -11.53 22.24 -17.52
CA TYR A 139 -12.02 21.75 -18.82
C TYR A 139 -11.25 22.34 -20.01
N GLU A 140 -11.04 23.66 -20.02
CA GLU A 140 -10.27 24.32 -21.07
C GLU A 140 -8.86 23.73 -21.23
N GLU A 141 -8.21 23.45 -20.12
CA GLU A 141 -6.86 22.90 -20.14
C GLU A 141 -6.85 21.42 -20.53
N LEU A 142 -7.81 20.63 -20.06
CA LEU A 142 -8.00 19.25 -20.48
C LEU A 142 -8.24 19.17 -22.00
N GLU A 143 -9.14 20.02 -22.52
CA GLU A 143 -9.47 20.14 -23.92
C GLU A 143 -8.25 20.55 -24.76
N ARG A 144 -7.48 21.56 -24.30
CA ARG A 144 -6.27 22.02 -24.97
C ARG A 144 -5.24 20.89 -25.10
N VAL A 145 -4.95 20.20 -24.00
CA VAL A 145 -3.95 19.12 -23.99
C VAL A 145 -4.38 17.97 -24.89
N GLN A 146 -5.64 17.56 -24.84
CA GLN A 146 -6.17 16.49 -25.69
C GLN A 146 -6.09 16.85 -27.18
N LYS A 147 -6.47 18.06 -27.56
CA LYS A 147 -6.44 18.51 -28.95
C LYS A 147 -5.03 18.74 -29.48
N THR A 148 -4.15 19.30 -28.66
CA THR A 148 -2.81 19.72 -29.13
C THR A 148 -1.82 18.57 -29.08
N HIS A 149 -1.85 17.77 -28.01
CA HIS A 149 -0.84 16.76 -27.73
C HIS A 149 -1.37 15.33 -27.81
N GLY A 150 -2.66 15.13 -27.58
CA GLY A 150 -3.30 13.81 -27.53
C GLY A 150 -3.17 13.11 -26.19
N PRO A 151 -3.61 11.85 -26.09
CA PRO A 151 -3.72 11.12 -24.83
C PRO A 151 -2.37 10.80 -24.17
N SER A 152 -1.30 10.74 -24.95
CA SER A 152 0.06 10.48 -24.43
C SER A 152 0.62 11.63 -23.57
N ALA A 153 0.00 12.81 -23.61
CA ALA A 153 0.43 13.97 -22.83
C ALA A 153 -0.30 14.13 -21.49
N LEU A 154 -1.32 13.32 -21.21
CA LEU A 154 -2.13 13.37 -20.01
C LEU A 154 -1.91 12.15 -19.13
N LEU A 155 -1.53 12.36 -17.89
CA LEU A 155 -1.51 11.32 -16.85
C LEU A 155 -2.60 11.58 -15.82
N THR A 156 -3.33 10.54 -15.44
CA THR A 156 -4.27 10.58 -14.32
C THR A 156 -3.84 9.59 -13.24
N ALA A 157 -3.91 10.00 -11.99
CA ALA A 157 -3.60 9.16 -10.86
C ALA A 157 -4.53 9.44 -9.68
N SER A 158 -4.79 8.40 -8.93
CA SER A 158 -5.58 8.45 -7.70
C SER A 158 -4.97 7.55 -6.63
N GLY A 159 -5.52 7.56 -5.42
CA GLY A 159 -5.00 6.78 -4.30
C GLY A 159 -6.07 6.42 -3.29
N TRP A 160 -5.63 6.14 -2.08
CA TRP A 160 -6.46 5.76 -0.94
C TRP A 160 -7.03 7.01 -0.26
N GLN A 161 -8.05 7.62 -0.82
CA GLN A 161 -8.64 8.81 -0.23
C GLN A 161 -9.63 8.46 0.90
N SER A 162 -10.47 7.46 0.66
CA SER A 162 -11.48 6.99 1.60
C SER A 162 -11.87 5.55 1.30
N THR A 163 -12.48 4.87 2.26
CA THR A 163 -13.24 3.65 2.02
C THR A 163 -14.59 3.98 1.37
N GLY A 164 -15.35 2.96 1.04
CA GLY A 164 -16.69 3.09 0.46
C GLY A 164 -16.78 2.55 -0.96
N MET A 165 -17.97 2.13 -1.34
CA MET A 165 -18.22 1.50 -2.64
C MET A 165 -18.57 2.51 -3.71
N PHE A 166 -19.31 3.56 -3.37
CA PHE A 166 -19.73 4.55 -4.34
C PHE A 166 -18.70 5.64 -4.55
N HIS A 167 -18.29 6.35 -3.50
CA HIS A 167 -17.35 7.47 -3.61
C HIS A 167 -15.90 6.99 -3.82
N ASN A 168 -15.66 6.47 -5.00
CA ASN A 168 -14.37 5.99 -5.46
C ASN A 168 -13.75 7.02 -6.42
N ALA A 169 -12.91 7.91 -5.92
CA ALA A 169 -12.25 8.95 -6.71
C ALA A 169 -11.49 8.38 -7.92
N SER A 170 -10.92 7.17 -7.78
CA SER A 170 -10.23 6.49 -8.89
C SER A 170 -11.17 6.12 -10.02
N GLY A 171 -12.29 5.47 -9.71
CA GLY A 171 -13.30 5.11 -10.69
C GLY A 171 -13.96 6.35 -11.33
N MET A 172 -14.25 7.36 -10.53
CA MET A 172 -14.88 8.59 -10.99
C MET A 172 -13.96 9.39 -11.93
N LEU A 173 -12.70 9.59 -11.57
CA LEU A 173 -11.70 10.22 -12.44
C LEU A 173 -11.53 9.42 -13.74
N ALA A 174 -11.36 8.10 -13.65
CA ALA A 174 -11.17 7.25 -14.81
C ALA A 174 -12.36 7.34 -15.79
N LYS A 175 -13.62 7.29 -15.27
CA LYS A 175 -14.83 7.39 -16.09
C LYS A 175 -14.97 8.78 -16.76
N ALA A 176 -14.73 9.85 -15.99
CA ALA A 176 -14.83 11.20 -16.53
C ALA A 176 -13.81 11.44 -17.66
N ILE A 177 -12.57 11.01 -17.47
CA ILE A 177 -11.53 11.13 -18.50
C ILE A 177 -11.81 10.20 -19.69
N ALA A 178 -12.27 8.97 -19.48
CA ALA A 178 -12.66 8.06 -20.55
C ALA A 178 -13.81 8.60 -21.41
N LEU A 179 -14.73 9.36 -20.83
CA LEU A 179 -15.82 10.03 -21.54
C LEU A 179 -15.35 11.26 -22.33
N HIS A 180 -14.27 11.90 -21.95
CA HIS A 180 -13.70 13.04 -22.67
C HIS A 180 -12.72 12.60 -23.77
N GLY A 181 -11.79 11.73 -23.44
CA GLY A 181 -10.75 11.19 -24.30
C GLY A 181 -10.04 10.05 -23.59
N ASN A 182 -8.77 9.83 -23.87
CA ASN A 182 -7.94 8.85 -23.17
C ASN A 182 -6.80 9.55 -22.43
N SER A 183 -6.13 8.79 -21.56
CA SER A 183 -4.93 9.24 -20.83
C SER A 183 -3.94 8.10 -20.69
N VAL A 184 -2.72 8.43 -20.30
CA VAL A 184 -1.73 7.43 -19.88
C VAL A 184 -2.17 6.82 -18.56
N GLY A 185 -2.28 5.51 -18.54
CA GLY A 185 -2.52 4.74 -17.33
C GLY A 185 -1.22 4.37 -16.61
N THR A 186 -1.36 3.95 -15.37
CA THR A 186 -0.24 3.39 -14.59
C THR A 186 -0.52 1.95 -14.19
N GLY A 187 0.52 1.13 -14.17
CA GLY A 187 0.43 -0.27 -13.72
C GLY A 187 1.35 -0.55 -12.53
N GLY A 188 1.02 -1.59 -11.76
CA GLY A 188 1.66 -1.90 -10.50
C GLY A 188 1.27 -0.94 -9.38
N ASP A 189 1.93 -1.05 -8.25
CA ASP A 189 1.78 -0.15 -7.10
C ASP A 189 3.10 0.05 -6.36
N TYR A 190 3.10 0.92 -5.35
CA TYR A 190 4.24 1.13 -4.47
C TYR A 190 4.31 0.11 -3.33
N SER A 191 3.21 -0.61 -3.08
CA SER A 191 3.10 -1.53 -1.95
C SER A 191 3.84 -2.84 -2.22
N THR A 192 3.58 -3.45 -3.38
CA THR A 192 3.99 -4.82 -3.68
C THR A 192 4.48 -5.02 -5.12
N GLY A 193 4.84 -3.93 -5.80
CA GLY A 193 5.10 -3.92 -7.24
C GLY A 193 6.08 -4.98 -7.75
N ALA A 194 7.12 -5.32 -7.00
CA ALA A 194 8.06 -6.39 -7.38
C ALA A 194 7.41 -7.78 -7.24
N ALA A 195 6.76 -8.03 -6.10
CA ALA A 195 6.10 -9.30 -5.84
C ALA A 195 4.91 -9.54 -6.79
N GLN A 196 4.12 -8.52 -7.11
CA GLN A 196 3.02 -8.62 -8.09
C GLN A 196 3.46 -9.07 -9.48
N VAL A 197 4.69 -8.80 -9.86
CA VAL A 197 5.20 -9.15 -11.18
C VAL A 197 5.87 -10.52 -11.19
N ILE A 198 6.61 -10.86 -10.13
CA ILE A 198 7.34 -12.12 -10.07
C ILE A 198 6.43 -13.31 -9.71
N LEU A 199 5.57 -13.17 -8.69
CA LEU A 199 4.79 -14.28 -8.15
C LEU A 199 3.81 -14.92 -9.16
N PRO A 200 3.13 -14.17 -10.05
CA PRO A 200 2.35 -14.78 -11.12
C PRO A 200 3.14 -15.69 -12.07
N ARG A 201 4.46 -15.51 -12.16
CA ARG A 201 5.35 -16.34 -12.98
C ARG A 201 5.97 -17.51 -12.23
N VAL A 202 5.81 -17.51 -10.91
CA VAL A 202 6.36 -18.52 -10.02
C VAL A 202 5.29 -19.46 -9.50
N VAL A 203 4.14 -18.89 -9.10
CA VAL A 203 3.00 -19.65 -8.52
C VAL A 203 1.66 -19.33 -9.18
N GLY A 204 1.67 -18.61 -10.30
CA GLY A 204 0.48 -18.37 -11.10
C GLY A 204 -0.54 -17.36 -10.54
N SER A 205 -0.28 -16.76 -9.39
CA SER A 205 -1.15 -15.77 -8.74
C SER A 205 -0.34 -14.66 -8.06
N MET A 206 -0.98 -13.54 -7.74
CA MET A 206 -0.30 -12.39 -7.13
C MET A 206 0.17 -12.64 -5.69
N GLU A 207 -0.44 -13.57 -4.96
CA GLU A 207 -0.20 -13.95 -3.57
C GLU A 207 -0.36 -12.82 -2.53
N VAL A 208 0.13 -11.63 -2.82
CA VAL A 208 0.20 -10.51 -1.87
C VAL A 208 -1.16 -10.02 -1.39
N TYR A 209 -2.21 -10.18 -2.18
CA TYR A 209 -3.57 -9.76 -1.85
C TYR A 209 -4.56 -10.92 -1.71
N GLU A 210 -4.07 -12.16 -1.76
CA GLU A 210 -4.91 -13.34 -1.69
C GLU A 210 -5.21 -13.71 -0.23
N GLN A 211 -6.37 -14.39 -0.02
CA GLN A 211 -6.68 -14.97 1.28
C GLN A 211 -5.60 -15.98 1.68
N GLN A 212 -5.22 -15.95 2.92
CA GLN A 212 -4.20 -16.82 3.49
C GLN A 212 -4.82 -18.00 4.23
N THR A 213 -4.03 -19.04 4.52
CA THR A 213 -4.45 -20.13 5.37
C THR A 213 -5.02 -19.58 6.68
N SER A 214 -6.18 -20.08 7.08
CA SER A 214 -6.90 -19.57 8.23
C SER A 214 -6.10 -19.69 9.53
N TRP A 215 -6.04 -18.62 10.32
CA TRP A 215 -5.33 -18.55 11.58
C TRP A 215 -5.63 -19.72 12.52
N PRO A 216 -6.90 -20.19 12.71
CA PRO A 216 -7.16 -21.36 13.53
C PRO A 216 -6.37 -22.60 13.08
N LEU A 217 -6.20 -22.79 11.77
CA LEU A 217 -5.42 -23.92 11.21
C LEU A 217 -3.92 -23.72 11.41
N VAL A 218 -3.43 -22.48 11.29
CA VAL A 218 -2.03 -22.14 11.60
C VAL A 218 -1.75 -22.42 13.07
N LEU A 219 -2.57 -21.89 13.98
CA LEU A 219 -2.42 -22.06 15.43
C LEU A 219 -2.53 -23.51 15.91
N GLN A 220 -3.30 -24.33 15.19
CA GLN A 220 -3.47 -25.75 15.52
C GLN A 220 -2.31 -26.62 15.01
N ASN A 221 -1.73 -26.29 13.86
CA ASN A 221 -0.84 -27.19 13.14
C ASN A 221 0.62 -26.74 13.09
N SER A 222 0.90 -25.43 13.11
CA SER A 222 2.28 -24.94 13.04
C SER A 222 3.04 -25.24 14.33
N LYS A 223 4.32 -25.59 14.17
CA LYS A 223 5.29 -25.68 15.27
C LYS A 223 6.29 -24.54 15.22
N THR A 224 6.58 -24.06 14.01
CA THR A 224 7.43 -22.89 13.80
C THR A 224 6.71 -21.88 12.92
N ILE A 225 6.70 -20.63 13.33
CA ILE A 225 6.25 -19.50 12.51
C ILE A 225 7.45 -18.59 12.26
N VAL A 226 7.77 -18.35 10.99
CA VAL A 226 8.85 -17.44 10.58
C VAL A 226 8.21 -16.13 10.13
N LEU A 227 8.39 -15.07 10.91
CA LEU A 227 8.02 -13.70 10.54
C LEU A 227 9.19 -13.07 9.79
N TRP A 228 9.09 -12.95 8.47
CA TRP A 228 10.16 -12.37 7.65
C TRP A 228 9.80 -10.96 7.20
N GLY A 229 10.40 -9.96 7.85
CA GLY A 229 10.08 -8.55 7.60
C GLY A 229 8.60 -8.21 7.81
N SER A 230 7.94 -8.87 8.76
CA SER A 230 6.49 -8.79 8.97
C SER A 230 6.14 -8.31 10.37
N ASP A 231 5.36 -7.22 10.46
CA ASP A 231 4.80 -6.69 11.70
C ASP A 231 3.28 -6.78 11.66
N LEU A 232 2.74 -7.90 12.13
CA LEU A 232 1.32 -8.24 12.08
C LEU A 232 0.44 -7.20 12.78
N LEU A 233 0.80 -6.82 14.01
CA LEU A 233 -0.02 -5.92 14.83
C LEU A 233 -0.11 -4.51 14.23
N LYS A 234 1.02 -3.96 13.82
CA LYS A 234 1.04 -2.59 13.31
C LYS A 234 0.26 -2.46 12.01
N ASN A 235 0.41 -3.41 11.11
CA ASN A 235 -0.12 -3.29 9.76
C ASN A 235 -1.62 -3.55 9.66
N GLN A 236 -2.20 -4.30 10.60
CA GLN A 236 -3.64 -4.61 10.61
C GLN A 236 -4.54 -3.50 11.17
N GLN A 237 -3.97 -2.38 11.64
CA GLN A 237 -4.76 -1.27 12.16
C GLN A 237 -5.53 -0.48 11.10
N ALA A 238 -5.20 -0.66 9.83
CA ALA A 238 -5.85 0.00 8.70
C ALA A 238 -5.95 -0.94 7.50
N ASN A 239 -7.04 -0.84 6.76
CA ASN A 239 -7.30 -1.69 5.60
C ASN A 239 -7.86 -0.90 4.42
N TRP A 240 -7.92 -1.57 3.26
CA TRP A 240 -8.51 -1.01 2.04
C TRP A 240 -10.00 -0.72 2.20
N TRP A 241 -10.77 -1.69 2.71
CA TRP A 241 -12.16 -1.52 3.14
C TRP A 241 -12.21 -1.28 4.64
N CYS A 242 -13.39 -1.02 5.18
CA CYS A 242 -13.58 -0.83 6.60
C CYS A 242 -13.19 -2.10 7.38
N PRO A 243 -12.11 -2.11 8.18
CA PRO A 243 -11.68 -3.29 8.91
C PRO A 243 -12.62 -3.63 10.07
N ASP A 244 -12.71 -4.92 10.37
CA ASP A 244 -13.40 -5.47 11.54
C ASP A 244 -12.46 -5.81 12.70
N HIS A 245 -11.17 -5.83 12.43
CA HIS A 245 -10.09 -6.17 13.38
C HIS A 245 -10.22 -7.56 14.05
N ASP A 246 -11.09 -8.45 13.56
CA ASP A 246 -11.28 -9.80 14.14
C ASP A 246 -9.97 -10.63 14.16
N VAL A 247 -9.03 -10.32 13.29
CA VAL A 247 -7.73 -11.01 13.23
C VAL A 247 -6.93 -10.92 14.54
N TYR A 248 -7.13 -9.87 15.32
CA TYR A 248 -6.41 -9.70 16.60
C TYR A 248 -6.77 -10.75 17.64
N GLU A 249 -7.95 -11.36 17.57
CA GLU A 249 -8.33 -12.48 18.41
C GLU A 249 -7.38 -13.68 18.24
N TYR A 250 -6.90 -13.89 17.01
CA TYR A 250 -5.91 -14.94 16.73
C TYR A 250 -4.50 -14.57 17.16
N TYR A 251 -4.18 -13.28 17.21
CA TYR A 251 -2.89 -12.83 17.74
C TYR A 251 -2.81 -12.99 19.25
N GLU A 252 -3.93 -12.85 19.97
CA GLU A 252 -4.00 -13.19 21.40
C GLU A 252 -3.74 -14.68 21.62
N GLN A 253 -4.40 -15.55 20.83
CA GLN A 253 -4.18 -16.98 20.90
C GLN A 253 -2.74 -17.37 20.51
N LEU A 254 -2.16 -16.72 19.51
CA LEU A 254 -0.76 -16.92 19.15
C LEU A 254 0.16 -16.58 20.31
N LYS A 255 -0.06 -15.45 20.97
CA LYS A 255 0.70 -15.03 22.15
C LYS A 255 0.65 -16.08 23.27
N GLU A 256 -0.54 -16.59 23.57
CA GLU A 256 -0.70 -17.64 24.58
C GLU A 256 0.10 -18.90 24.23
N LYS A 257 0.04 -19.35 22.96
CA LYS A 257 0.76 -20.55 22.50
C LYS A 257 2.27 -20.37 22.46
N VAL A 258 2.74 -19.19 22.11
CA VAL A 258 4.16 -18.84 22.11
C VAL A 258 4.69 -18.81 23.56
N ALA A 259 3.97 -18.19 24.47
CA ALA A 259 4.34 -18.19 25.89
C ALA A 259 4.33 -19.59 26.53
N ALA A 260 3.45 -20.49 26.06
CA ALA A 260 3.39 -21.88 26.48
C ALA A 260 4.47 -22.78 25.81
N GLY A 261 5.23 -22.25 24.84
CA GLY A 261 6.21 -23.03 24.08
C GLY A 261 5.60 -24.05 23.10
N GLU A 262 4.30 -23.90 22.77
CA GLU A 262 3.63 -24.77 21.81
C GLU A 262 3.96 -24.41 20.37
N ILE A 263 4.26 -23.15 20.10
CA ILE A 263 4.68 -22.57 18.81
C ILE A 263 5.94 -21.75 19.05
N GLU A 264 6.97 -22.03 18.27
CA GLU A 264 8.18 -21.21 18.22
C GLU A 264 8.03 -20.12 17.17
N VAL A 265 8.31 -18.87 17.52
CA VAL A 265 8.31 -17.75 16.57
C VAL A 265 9.74 -17.28 16.33
N ILE A 266 10.11 -17.24 15.05
CA ILE A 266 11.37 -16.69 14.58
C ILE A 266 11.06 -15.39 13.82
N SER A 267 11.66 -14.28 14.27
CA SER A 267 11.51 -12.99 13.59
C SER A 267 12.81 -12.62 12.87
N ILE A 268 12.77 -12.58 11.55
CA ILE A 268 13.89 -12.17 10.69
C ILE A 268 13.64 -10.71 10.28
N ASP A 269 14.24 -9.78 11.01
CA ASP A 269 14.09 -8.35 10.82
C ASP A 269 15.25 -7.62 11.52
N PRO A 270 15.83 -6.56 10.96
CA PRO A 270 16.86 -5.77 11.65
C PRO A 270 16.30 -4.98 12.85
N VAL A 271 15.00 -5.07 13.11
CA VAL A 271 14.29 -4.32 14.15
C VAL A 271 13.40 -5.23 14.98
N VAL A 272 13.39 -5.02 16.27
CA VAL A 272 12.38 -5.59 17.18
C VAL A 272 11.04 -4.92 16.90
N THR A 273 10.14 -5.61 16.19
CA THR A 273 8.85 -5.07 15.72
C THR A 273 7.82 -4.98 16.87
N SER A 274 6.68 -4.34 16.61
CA SER A 274 5.55 -4.30 17.56
C SER A 274 5.01 -5.71 17.86
N THR A 275 4.96 -6.57 16.83
CA THR A 275 4.56 -7.98 17.00
C THR A 275 5.53 -8.74 17.90
N HIS A 276 6.82 -8.54 17.72
CA HIS A 276 7.85 -9.15 18.53
C HIS A 276 7.69 -8.77 20.02
N GLU A 277 7.48 -7.46 20.29
CA GLU A 277 7.25 -7.00 21.66
C GLU A 277 5.94 -7.53 22.27
N TYR A 278 4.89 -7.61 21.47
CA TYR A 278 3.60 -8.12 21.90
C TYR A 278 3.65 -9.60 22.30
N LEU A 279 4.38 -10.42 21.53
CA LEU A 279 4.54 -11.84 21.83
C LEU A 279 5.47 -12.11 23.01
N GLY A 280 6.27 -11.10 23.43
CA GLY A 280 7.32 -11.19 24.45
C GLY A 280 8.69 -11.43 23.82
N ARG A 281 9.62 -10.49 24.06
CA ARG A 281 10.97 -10.55 23.45
C ARG A 281 11.70 -11.85 23.78
N GLU A 282 11.49 -12.36 24.99
CA GLU A 282 12.09 -13.58 25.52
C GLU A 282 11.54 -14.86 24.86
N HIS A 283 10.38 -14.79 24.23
CA HIS A 283 9.72 -15.91 23.57
C HIS A 283 9.93 -15.96 22.06
N VAL A 284 10.53 -14.91 21.48
CA VAL A 284 10.73 -14.79 20.04
C VAL A 284 12.22 -14.87 19.70
N LYS A 285 12.61 -15.83 18.89
CA LYS A 285 13.97 -15.91 18.34
C LYS A 285 14.18 -14.82 17.32
N HIS A 286 14.91 -13.76 17.70
CA HIS A 286 15.20 -12.64 16.82
C HIS A 286 16.47 -12.88 16.02
N ILE A 287 16.38 -12.76 14.71
CA ILE A 287 17.48 -12.82 13.74
C ILE A 287 17.63 -11.45 13.10
N ALA A 288 18.55 -10.66 13.63
CA ALA A 288 18.82 -9.29 13.16
C ALA A 288 19.70 -9.32 11.90
N VAL A 289 19.08 -9.61 10.75
CA VAL A 289 19.78 -9.66 9.46
C VAL A 289 20.26 -8.27 9.03
N ASN A 290 21.48 -8.16 8.50
CA ASN A 290 21.92 -6.92 7.86
C ASN A 290 20.93 -6.53 6.75
N PRO A 291 20.45 -5.27 6.73
CA PRO A 291 19.49 -4.86 5.72
C PRO A 291 19.90 -5.20 4.30
N GLN A 292 18.92 -5.60 3.47
CA GLN A 292 19.08 -5.95 2.04
C GLN A 292 19.85 -7.25 1.76
N THR A 293 20.18 -8.04 2.77
CA THR A 293 20.90 -9.32 2.60
C THR A 293 20.02 -10.54 2.86
N ASP A 294 18.72 -10.39 2.75
CA ASP A 294 17.74 -11.46 2.90
C ASP A 294 17.94 -12.59 1.88
N VAL A 295 18.24 -12.27 0.63
CA VAL A 295 18.48 -13.27 -0.42
C VAL A 295 19.71 -14.14 -0.13
N PRO A 296 20.87 -13.60 0.30
CA PRO A 296 21.96 -14.41 0.81
C PRO A 296 21.56 -15.36 1.94
N LEU A 297 20.77 -14.89 2.90
CA LEU A 297 20.26 -15.76 3.97
C LEU A 297 19.40 -16.89 3.41
N GLN A 298 18.46 -16.58 2.52
CA GLN A 298 17.57 -17.56 1.89
C GLN A 298 18.34 -18.61 1.08
N LEU A 299 19.33 -18.18 0.30
CA LEU A 299 20.19 -19.07 -0.48
C LEU A 299 20.99 -20.02 0.44
N ALA A 300 21.51 -19.50 1.55
CA ALA A 300 22.24 -20.33 2.51
C ALA A 300 21.35 -21.34 3.24
N LEU A 301 20.10 -20.95 3.56
CA LEU A 301 19.10 -21.88 4.06
C LEU A 301 18.81 -22.99 3.03
N ALA A 302 18.58 -22.62 1.77
CA ALA A 302 18.37 -23.58 0.68
C ALA A 302 19.58 -24.50 0.46
N HIS A 303 20.80 -23.95 0.50
CA HIS A 303 22.03 -24.72 0.40
C HIS A 303 22.15 -25.74 1.54
N THR A 304 21.86 -25.35 2.77
CA THR A 304 21.88 -26.24 3.94
C THR A 304 20.84 -27.35 3.80
N LEU A 305 19.58 -26.99 3.44
CA LEU A 305 18.52 -27.96 3.20
C LEU A 305 18.95 -29.03 2.16
N TYR A 306 19.59 -28.59 1.07
CA TYR A 306 20.06 -29.50 0.04
C TYR A 306 21.25 -30.37 0.51
N SER A 307 22.29 -29.73 1.05
CA SER A 307 23.56 -30.39 1.41
C SER A 307 23.40 -31.41 2.54
N GLU A 308 22.47 -31.17 3.47
CA GLU A 308 22.15 -32.06 4.58
C GLU A 308 20.99 -33.01 4.25
N ASN A 309 20.50 -33.01 3.01
CA ASN A 309 19.39 -33.84 2.54
C ASN A 309 18.11 -33.70 3.40
N LEU A 310 17.78 -32.46 3.78
CA LEU A 310 16.61 -32.08 4.61
C LEU A 310 15.42 -31.63 3.76
N TYR A 311 15.57 -31.47 2.46
CA TYR A 311 14.52 -31.00 1.57
C TYR A 311 13.58 -32.12 1.12
N ASP A 312 12.33 -31.78 0.82
CA ASP A 312 11.32 -32.73 0.32
C ASP A 312 11.47 -32.95 -1.19
N LYS A 313 12.17 -34.07 -1.54
CA LYS A 313 12.39 -34.46 -2.93
C LYS A 313 11.09 -34.78 -3.67
N ASN A 314 10.14 -35.40 -2.99
CA ASN A 314 8.87 -35.78 -3.60
C ASN A 314 8.04 -34.55 -3.97
N PHE A 315 8.03 -33.53 -3.10
CA PHE A 315 7.36 -32.29 -3.40
C PHE A 315 7.99 -31.58 -4.59
N LEU A 316 9.32 -31.48 -4.62
CA LEU A 316 10.02 -30.84 -5.74
C LEU A 316 9.78 -31.54 -7.08
N VAL A 317 9.71 -32.88 -7.09
CA VAL A 317 9.48 -33.64 -8.33
C VAL A 317 8.03 -33.52 -8.81
N ASN A 318 7.05 -33.55 -7.89
CA ASN A 318 5.64 -33.65 -8.29
C ASN A 318 4.94 -32.28 -8.42
N TYR A 319 5.46 -31.24 -7.78
CA TYR A 319 4.78 -29.92 -7.70
C TYR A 319 5.62 -28.75 -8.24
N CYS A 320 6.86 -29.01 -8.63
CA CYS A 320 7.76 -27.96 -9.07
C CYS A 320 8.43 -28.28 -10.39
N VAL A 321 8.89 -27.26 -11.09
CA VAL A 321 9.78 -27.37 -12.24
C VAL A 321 11.00 -26.49 -12.03
N GLY A 322 12.13 -26.90 -12.57
CA GLY A 322 13.31 -26.07 -12.69
C GLY A 322 14.26 -26.07 -11.48
N PHE A 323 14.08 -26.96 -10.51
CA PHE A 323 15.03 -27.06 -9.39
C PHE A 323 16.44 -27.46 -9.87
N GLU A 324 16.54 -28.33 -10.86
CA GLU A 324 17.80 -28.76 -11.43
C GLU A 324 18.55 -27.63 -12.15
N GLN A 325 17.84 -26.66 -12.71
CA GLN A 325 18.45 -25.50 -13.35
C GLN A 325 18.93 -24.46 -12.32
N PHE A 326 18.29 -24.38 -11.16
CA PHE A 326 18.69 -23.53 -10.04
C PHE A 326 19.88 -24.11 -9.26
N LEU A 327 19.96 -25.42 -9.12
CA LEU A 327 20.91 -26.10 -8.26
C LEU A 327 22.38 -25.80 -8.58
N PRO A 328 22.86 -25.74 -9.84
CA PRO A 328 24.26 -25.40 -10.16
C PRO A 328 24.66 -24.01 -9.68
N TYR A 329 23.74 -23.04 -9.64
CA TYR A 329 23.99 -21.72 -9.06
C TYR A 329 24.09 -21.81 -7.53
N LEU A 330 23.17 -22.53 -6.88
CA LEU A 330 23.17 -22.73 -5.43
C LEU A 330 24.46 -23.38 -4.93
N LEU A 331 24.97 -24.37 -5.68
CA LEU A 331 26.19 -25.08 -5.33
C LEU A 331 27.49 -24.36 -5.76
N GLY A 332 27.39 -23.25 -6.46
CA GLY A 332 28.56 -22.51 -6.94
C GLY A 332 29.20 -23.06 -8.20
N GLU A 333 28.58 -23.99 -8.91
CA GLU A 333 29.11 -24.56 -10.16
C GLU A 333 29.06 -23.55 -11.30
N LYS A 334 28.16 -22.57 -11.25
CA LYS A 334 28.04 -21.52 -12.29
C LYS A 334 29.01 -20.36 -12.12
N ASP A 335 29.30 -19.96 -10.88
CA ASP A 335 30.08 -18.75 -10.58
C ASP A 335 31.27 -18.96 -9.63
N GLY A 336 31.57 -20.22 -9.29
CA GLY A 336 32.67 -20.59 -8.39
C GLY A 336 32.41 -20.30 -6.91
N GLN A 337 31.22 -19.83 -6.54
CA GLN A 337 30.86 -19.45 -5.16
C GLN A 337 29.67 -20.25 -4.66
N PRO A 338 29.86 -21.29 -3.82
CA PRO A 338 28.77 -21.95 -3.12
C PRO A 338 27.99 -20.93 -2.27
N LYS A 339 26.66 -21.01 -2.31
CA LYS A 339 25.80 -20.10 -1.54
C LYS A 339 25.54 -20.68 -0.15
N ASP A 340 26.61 -21.13 0.50
CA ASP A 340 26.57 -21.79 1.80
C ASP A 340 26.45 -20.79 2.98
N ALA A 341 26.32 -21.33 4.18
CA ALA A 341 26.17 -20.53 5.39
C ALA A 341 27.41 -19.65 5.67
N ALA A 342 28.63 -20.13 5.35
CA ALA A 342 29.87 -19.35 5.56
C ALA A 342 30.00 -18.17 4.59
N TRP A 343 29.48 -18.30 3.37
CA TRP A 343 29.37 -17.20 2.44
C TRP A 343 28.34 -16.18 2.92
N ALA A 344 27.15 -16.65 3.35
CA ALA A 344 26.07 -15.77 3.80
C ALA A 344 26.42 -15.01 5.09
N GLU A 345 27.14 -15.61 6.03
CA GLU A 345 27.63 -14.97 7.26
C GLU A 345 28.32 -13.63 6.99
N LYS A 346 29.16 -13.58 5.96
CA LYS A 346 29.94 -12.37 5.60
C LYS A 346 29.05 -11.23 5.12
N LEU A 347 27.85 -11.53 4.59
CA LEU A 347 26.91 -10.55 4.06
C LEU A 347 25.84 -10.20 5.09
N THR A 348 25.29 -11.22 5.73
CA THR A 348 24.13 -11.08 6.62
C THR A 348 24.47 -10.66 8.05
N GLY A 349 25.72 -10.89 8.47
CA GLY A 349 26.13 -10.70 9.86
C GLY A 349 25.62 -11.78 10.82
N ILE A 350 24.99 -12.84 10.29
CA ILE A 350 24.47 -13.96 11.07
C ILE A 350 25.49 -15.11 10.98
N ASP A 351 25.90 -15.65 12.10
CA ASP A 351 26.88 -16.74 12.12
C ASP A 351 26.38 -18.00 11.37
N ALA A 352 27.31 -18.69 10.72
CA ALA A 352 26.98 -19.80 9.84
C ALA A 352 26.25 -20.97 10.53
N GLU A 353 26.52 -21.21 11.83
CA GLU A 353 25.82 -22.28 12.55
C GLU A 353 24.40 -21.90 12.90
N THR A 354 24.13 -20.63 13.22
CA THR A 354 22.75 -20.10 13.38
C THR A 354 21.97 -20.27 12.08
N ILE A 355 22.56 -19.98 10.92
CA ILE A 355 21.92 -20.20 9.60
C ILE A 355 21.60 -21.69 9.39
N ARG A 356 22.55 -22.59 9.62
CA ARG A 356 22.31 -24.03 9.51
C ARG A 356 21.27 -24.52 10.50
N GLY A 357 21.35 -24.07 11.75
CA GLY A 357 20.38 -24.38 12.79
C GLY A 357 18.96 -23.95 12.43
N LEU A 358 18.80 -22.79 11.78
CA LEU A 358 17.51 -22.30 11.31
C LEU A 358 16.95 -23.20 10.19
N ALA A 359 17.79 -23.60 9.22
CA ALA A 359 17.36 -24.51 8.15
C ALA A 359 16.90 -25.87 8.69
N ARG A 360 17.67 -26.45 9.63
CA ARG A 360 17.32 -27.72 10.30
C ARG A 360 16.02 -27.61 11.09
N GLN A 361 15.82 -26.50 11.82
CA GLN A 361 14.59 -26.23 12.58
C GLN A 361 13.36 -26.12 11.68
N MET A 362 13.48 -25.38 10.58
CA MET A 362 12.39 -25.23 9.60
C MET A 362 12.03 -26.56 8.94
N ALA A 363 13.01 -27.42 8.64
CA ALA A 363 12.78 -28.72 8.03
C ALA A 363 12.19 -29.77 9.02
N ALA A 364 12.57 -29.70 10.29
CA ALA A 364 12.09 -30.63 11.31
C ALA A 364 10.65 -30.37 11.75
N ASN A 365 10.14 -29.17 11.54
CA ASN A 365 8.86 -28.71 12.04
C ASN A 365 7.82 -28.44 10.95
N ARG A 366 6.54 -28.39 11.31
CA ARG A 366 5.51 -27.76 10.51
C ARG A 366 5.76 -26.26 10.56
N THR A 367 6.26 -25.71 9.46
CA THR A 367 6.74 -24.33 9.38
C THR A 367 5.86 -23.47 8.48
N GLN A 368 5.33 -22.38 9.04
CA GLN A 368 4.62 -21.34 8.30
C GLN A 368 5.53 -20.13 8.11
N ILE A 369 5.82 -19.77 6.87
CA ILE A 369 6.57 -18.56 6.53
C ILE A 369 5.58 -17.42 6.27
N ILE A 370 5.65 -16.38 7.09
CA ILE A 370 4.85 -15.15 6.97
C ILE A 370 5.76 -14.03 6.49
N ALA A 371 5.63 -13.70 5.21
CA ALA A 371 6.46 -12.71 4.54
C ALA A 371 5.78 -11.34 4.52
N GLY A 372 6.47 -10.30 5.00
CA GLY A 372 6.03 -8.92 4.90
C GLY A 372 6.31 -8.32 3.52
N TRP A 373 5.87 -7.07 3.27
CA TRP A 373 6.05 -6.44 1.96
C TRP A 373 7.26 -5.50 1.88
N CYS A 374 7.87 -5.15 3.00
CA CYS A 374 8.94 -4.16 3.01
C CYS A 374 10.19 -4.63 2.23
N VAL A 375 10.54 -5.91 2.31
CA VAL A 375 11.77 -6.44 1.74
C VAL A 375 11.77 -6.40 0.19
N GLN A 376 10.61 -6.59 -0.45
CA GLN A 376 10.53 -6.53 -1.91
C GLN A 376 10.60 -5.08 -2.47
N ARG A 377 10.55 -4.03 -1.62
CA ARG A 377 10.69 -2.62 -2.01
C ARG A 377 12.15 -2.15 -2.06
N MET A 378 13.05 -3.01 -2.48
CA MET A 378 14.47 -2.72 -2.68
C MET A 378 14.90 -3.14 -4.08
N GLN A 379 16.04 -2.66 -4.54
CA GLN A 379 16.63 -3.11 -5.79
C GLN A 379 16.74 -4.64 -5.78
N HIS A 380 16.30 -5.29 -6.84
CA HIS A 380 16.18 -6.75 -6.99
C HIS A 380 15.26 -7.42 -5.94
N GLY A 381 14.20 -6.72 -5.52
CA GLY A 381 13.23 -7.23 -4.52
C GLY A 381 12.43 -8.44 -4.99
N GLU A 382 12.33 -8.65 -6.29
CA GLU A 382 11.74 -9.85 -6.93
C GLU A 382 12.43 -11.13 -6.45
N GLN A 383 13.74 -11.09 -6.29
CA GLN A 383 14.55 -12.25 -5.91
C GLN A 383 14.19 -12.76 -4.51
N TRP A 384 13.92 -11.84 -3.59
CA TRP A 384 13.48 -12.21 -2.25
C TRP A 384 12.13 -12.92 -2.24
N ALA A 385 11.16 -12.38 -2.99
CA ALA A 385 9.82 -12.97 -3.06
C ALA A 385 9.87 -14.36 -3.73
N TRP A 386 10.67 -14.52 -4.76
CA TRP A 386 10.89 -15.81 -5.41
C TRP A 386 11.52 -16.81 -4.46
N MET A 387 12.56 -16.41 -3.73
CA MET A 387 13.25 -17.30 -2.77
C MET A 387 12.36 -17.72 -1.59
N ILE A 388 11.37 -16.93 -1.15
CA ILE A 388 10.37 -17.36 -0.17
C ILE A 388 9.63 -18.62 -0.68
N VAL A 389 9.22 -18.58 -1.95
CA VAL A 389 8.51 -19.71 -2.58
C VAL A 389 9.45 -20.92 -2.72
N VAL A 390 10.71 -20.71 -3.15
CA VAL A 390 11.70 -21.79 -3.28
C VAL A 390 11.95 -22.49 -1.94
N LEU A 391 12.15 -21.73 -0.87
CA LEU A 391 12.33 -22.30 0.47
C LEU A 391 11.11 -23.10 0.92
N ALA A 392 9.91 -22.56 0.74
CA ALA A 392 8.67 -23.25 1.10
C ALA A 392 8.46 -24.53 0.26
N ALA A 393 8.86 -24.53 -1.01
CA ALA A 393 8.84 -25.71 -1.88
C ALA A 393 9.84 -26.76 -1.42
N MET A 394 11.07 -26.36 -1.07
CA MET A 394 12.07 -27.27 -0.52
C MET A 394 11.66 -27.92 0.80
N LEU A 395 10.88 -27.21 1.63
CA LEU A 395 10.28 -27.76 2.84
C LEU A 395 9.08 -28.68 2.57
N GLY A 396 8.51 -28.67 1.36
CA GLY A 396 7.43 -29.56 0.96
C GLY A 396 6.09 -29.33 1.65
N GLN A 397 5.86 -28.15 2.25
CA GLN A 397 4.70 -27.93 3.12
C GLN A 397 3.63 -26.99 2.52
N ILE A 398 3.83 -26.53 1.28
CA ILE A 398 2.84 -25.71 0.57
C ILE A 398 1.52 -26.50 0.41
N GLY A 399 0.40 -25.87 0.72
CA GLY A 399 -0.93 -26.48 0.67
C GLY A 399 -1.31 -27.32 1.90
N LEU A 400 -0.47 -27.33 2.94
CA LEU A 400 -0.78 -27.99 4.21
C LEU A 400 -1.26 -26.97 5.26
N PRO A 401 -2.21 -27.35 6.14
CA PRO A 401 -2.60 -26.50 7.26
C PRO A 401 -1.38 -26.17 8.14
N GLY A 402 -1.15 -24.88 8.36
CA GLY A 402 -0.05 -24.39 9.19
C GLY A 402 1.36 -24.59 8.64
N GLY A 403 1.49 -24.82 7.32
CA GLY A 403 2.75 -24.92 6.63
C GLY A 403 2.77 -24.14 5.32
N GLY A 404 3.97 -23.98 4.74
CA GLY A 404 4.18 -23.26 3.49
C GLY A 404 4.49 -21.78 3.70
N PHE A 405 4.00 -20.92 2.82
CA PHE A 405 4.30 -19.51 2.81
C PHE A 405 3.06 -18.65 2.57
N GLY A 406 3.18 -17.34 2.80
CA GLY A 406 2.22 -16.34 2.33
C GLY A 406 2.67 -14.93 2.60
N PHE A 407 2.16 -14.02 1.78
CA PHE A 407 2.57 -12.61 1.74
C PHE A 407 1.50 -11.67 2.30
N GLY A 408 0.32 -12.15 2.67
CA GLY A 408 -0.84 -11.33 2.98
C GLY A 408 -1.25 -11.27 4.45
N TRP A 409 -0.74 -12.11 5.34
CA TRP A 409 -1.22 -12.19 6.73
C TRP A 409 -1.14 -10.91 7.55
N HIS A 410 -0.30 -9.98 7.18
CA HIS A 410 -0.18 -8.68 7.84
C HIS A 410 -1.09 -7.61 7.21
N TYR A 411 -2.03 -7.98 6.36
CA TYR A 411 -2.86 -7.03 5.62
C TYR A 411 -4.29 -7.52 5.44
N ASN A 412 -5.26 -6.61 5.47
CA ASN A 412 -6.68 -6.83 5.17
C ASN A 412 -7.37 -7.95 5.97
N GLY A 413 -6.89 -8.25 7.18
CA GLY A 413 -7.45 -9.34 7.99
C GLY A 413 -7.24 -10.72 7.39
N ALA A 414 -6.24 -10.90 6.50
CA ALA A 414 -5.98 -12.18 5.86
C ALA A 414 -5.67 -13.28 6.89
N GLY A 415 -6.12 -14.49 6.61
CA GLY A 415 -6.10 -15.59 7.56
C GLY A 415 -7.29 -15.61 8.53
N THR A 416 -8.09 -14.54 8.63
CA THR A 416 -9.40 -14.63 9.30
C THR A 416 -10.31 -15.48 8.44
N PRO A 417 -11.01 -16.49 9.03
CA PRO A 417 -11.95 -17.31 8.27
C PRO A 417 -13.01 -16.46 7.57
N GLY A 418 -13.08 -16.58 6.25
CA GLY A 418 -14.00 -15.80 5.43
C GLY A 418 -15.45 -16.26 5.59
N ARG A 419 -16.39 -15.32 5.66
CA ARG A 419 -17.83 -15.63 5.78
C ARG A 419 -18.49 -15.66 4.43
N LYS A 420 -19.49 -16.54 4.29
CA LYS A 420 -20.30 -16.62 3.08
C LYS A 420 -21.23 -15.42 3.02
N GLY A 421 -20.92 -14.49 2.12
CA GLY A 421 -21.68 -13.26 1.97
C GLY A 421 -21.69 -12.76 0.54
N VAL A 422 -22.11 -11.52 0.38
CA VAL A 422 -22.02 -10.78 -0.88
C VAL A 422 -20.81 -9.83 -0.80
N ILE A 423 -20.26 -9.49 -1.94
CA ILE A 423 -19.28 -8.41 -2.07
C ILE A 423 -19.92 -7.37 -2.97
N LEU A 424 -20.10 -6.17 -2.43
CA LEU A 424 -20.73 -5.08 -3.15
C LEU A 424 -19.90 -4.65 -4.35
N SER A 425 -20.56 -4.31 -5.43
CA SER A 425 -19.89 -3.68 -6.59
C SER A 425 -19.62 -2.21 -6.27
N GLY A 426 -18.40 -1.74 -6.53
CA GLY A 426 -18.08 -0.32 -6.43
C GLY A 426 -18.46 0.45 -7.70
N PHE A 427 -18.41 1.79 -7.62
CA PHE A 427 -18.56 2.64 -8.81
C PHE A 427 -17.50 2.27 -9.85
N SER A 428 -17.97 1.97 -11.08
CA SER A 428 -17.08 1.54 -12.17
C SER A 428 -16.48 2.74 -12.90
N GLY A 429 -15.16 2.72 -13.06
CA GLY A 429 -14.45 3.66 -13.94
C GLY A 429 -14.55 3.34 -15.43
N SER A 430 -15.16 2.21 -15.79
CA SER A 430 -15.33 1.78 -17.17
C SER A 430 -16.59 2.36 -17.79
N THR A 431 -16.54 2.66 -19.08
CA THR A 431 -17.70 3.08 -19.87
C THR A 431 -17.63 2.46 -21.26
N SER A 432 -18.78 2.13 -21.85
CA SER A 432 -18.91 1.74 -23.25
C SER A 432 -19.27 2.91 -24.17
N ILE A 433 -19.51 4.08 -23.57
CA ILE A 433 -19.88 5.28 -24.33
C ILE A 433 -18.62 5.84 -24.97
N PRO A 434 -18.62 6.10 -26.29
CA PRO A 434 -17.47 6.66 -26.98
C PRO A 434 -17.07 8.02 -26.42
N PRO A 435 -15.75 8.32 -26.29
CA PRO A 435 -15.28 9.60 -25.84
C PRO A 435 -15.66 10.74 -26.79
N VAL A 436 -15.60 11.97 -26.27
CA VAL A 436 -15.77 13.18 -27.11
C VAL A 436 -14.65 13.28 -28.15
N HIS A 437 -13.43 12.95 -27.74
CA HIS A 437 -12.27 12.85 -28.62
C HIS A 437 -11.88 11.39 -28.80
N ASP A 438 -11.92 10.90 -30.03
CA ASP A 438 -11.38 9.57 -30.36
C ASP A 438 -9.84 9.65 -30.34
N ASN A 439 -9.28 9.48 -29.17
CA ASN A 439 -7.85 9.58 -28.91
C ASN A 439 -7.27 8.19 -28.57
N SER A 440 -7.37 7.26 -29.53
CA SER A 440 -6.74 5.93 -29.41
C SER A 440 -5.27 5.95 -29.86
N ASP A 441 -4.84 7.00 -30.58
CA ASP A 441 -3.47 7.12 -31.08
C ASP A 441 -2.54 7.80 -30.06
N TYR A 442 -1.73 6.99 -29.41
CA TYR A 442 -0.67 7.44 -28.49
C TYR A 442 0.63 7.84 -29.22
N LYS A 443 0.61 8.01 -30.56
CA LYS A 443 1.75 8.44 -31.38
C LYS A 443 3.01 7.57 -31.16
N GLY A 444 2.82 6.27 -30.99
CA GLY A 444 3.90 5.30 -30.78
C GLY A 444 4.48 5.31 -29.36
N TYR A 445 3.90 6.05 -28.43
CA TYR A 445 4.20 5.94 -27.00
C TYR A 445 3.34 4.87 -26.33
N SER A 446 3.76 4.43 -25.17
CA SER A 446 2.99 3.46 -24.41
C SER A 446 1.81 4.12 -23.69
N SER A 447 0.63 3.48 -23.79
CA SER A 447 -0.59 3.94 -23.11
C SER A 447 -0.59 3.63 -21.61
N THR A 448 0.34 2.81 -21.13
CA THR A 448 0.48 2.42 -19.74
C THR A 448 1.95 2.35 -19.37
N ILE A 449 2.31 2.92 -18.23
CA ILE A 449 3.68 2.93 -17.69
C ILE A 449 3.72 2.37 -16.26
N PRO A 450 4.87 1.87 -15.80
CA PRO A 450 5.01 1.52 -14.37
C PRO A 450 4.77 2.75 -13.50
N ILE A 451 3.94 2.62 -12.46
CA ILE A 451 3.61 3.77 -11.59
C ILE A 451 4.84 4.39 -10.93
N ALA A 452 5.85 3.58 -10.61
CA ALA A 452 7.09 4.06 -10.03
C ALA A 452 8.04 4.73 -11.04
N ARG A 453 7.66 4.81 -12.33
CA ARG A 453 8.48 5.42 -13.41
C ARG A 453 7.82 6.64 -14.04
N PHE A 454 6.76 7.19 -13.45
CA PHE A 454 6.08 8.34 -14.06
C PHE A 454 6.93 9.62 -14.07
N ILE A 455 7.84 9.78 -13.10
CA ILE A 455 8.81 10.89 -13.12
C ILE A 455 9.82 10.72 -14.26
N ASP A 456 10.21 9.49 -14.57
CA ASP A 456 11.04 9.20 -15.76
C ASP A 456 10.33 9.62 -17.03
N ALA A 457 9.02 9.37 -17.14
CA ALA A 457 8.23 9.79 -18.30
C ALA A 457 8.20 11.33 -18.48
N ILE A 458 8.19 12.08 -17.38
CA ILE A 458 8.24 13.54 -17.43
C ILE A 458 9.65 14.04 -17.80
N LEU A 459 10.68 13.45 -17.22
CA LEU A 459 12.07 13.91 -17.36
C LEU A 459 12.73 13.41 -18.65
N GLU A 460 12.42 12.19 -19.07
CA GLU A 460 13.07 11.47 -20.17
C GLU A 460 12.02 10.94 -21.19
N PRO A 461 11.17 11.81 -21.77
CA PRO A 461 10.16 11.36 -22.72
C PRO A 461 10.81 10.69 -23.92
N GLY A 462 10.23 9.60 -24.39
CA GLY A 462 10.76 8.79 -25.51
C GLY A 462 11.77 7.72 -25.08
N LYS A 463 12.27 7.72 -23.86
CA LYS A 463 13.11 6.64 -23.34
C LYS A 463 12.33 5.33 -23.38
N VAL A 464 13.00 4.27 -23.79
CA VAL A 464 12.44 2.92 -23.78
C VAL A 464 12.99 2.17 -22.57
N ILE A 465 12.10 1.61 -21.78
CA ILE A 465 12.42 0.77 -20.65
C ILE A 465 11.78 -0.61 -20.81
N ASN A 466 12.38 -1.62 -20.24
CA ASN A 466 11.76 -2.94 -20.12
C ASN A 466 10.82 -2.96 -18.91
N TRP A 467 9.67 -3.59 -19.03
CA TRP A 467 8.72 -3.78 -17.95
C TRP A 467 7.79 -4.95 -18.24
N ASN A 468 7.76 -5.92 -17.34
CA ASN A 468 6.81 -7.04 -17.38
C ASN A 468 6.82 -7.82 -18.73
N GLY A 469 8.03 -8.00 -19.31
CA GLY A 469 8.22 -8.66 -20.59
C GLY A 469 7.87 -7.80 -21.81
N LYS A 470 7.67 -6.49 -21.62
CA LYS A 470 7.33 -5.54 -22.68
C LYS A 470 8.33 -4.40 -22.74
N SER A 471 8.54 -3.85 -23.93
CA SER A 471 9.22 -2.57 -24.10
C SER A 471 8.20 -1.43 -23.95
N VAL A 472 8.48 -0.52 -23.03
CA VAL A 472 7.64 0.64 -22.72
C VAL A 472 8.37 1.90 -23.14
N LYS A 473 7.82 2.62 -24.13
CA LYS A 473 8.31 3.93 -24.55
C LYS A 473 7.60 5.00 -23.74
N LEU A 474 8.36 5.70 -22.90
CA LEU A 474 7.83 6.69 -21.95
C LEU A 474 7.16 7.87 -22.68
N PRO A 475 5.92 8.25 -22.31
CA PRO A 475 5.15 9.29 -22.99
C PRO A 475 5.62 10.71 -22.60
N PRO A 476 5.40 11.72 -23.47
CA PRO A 476 5.77 13.10 -23.21
C PRO A 476 4.70 13.83 -22.38
N LEU A 477 4.61 13.53 -21.11
CA LEU A 477 3.59 14.08 -20.21
C LEU A 477 3.67 15.61 -20.15
N LYS A 478 2.52 16.28 -20.24
CA LYS A 478 2.32 17.74 -20.16
C LYS A 478 1.37 18.13 -19.05
N MET A 479 0.39 17.31 -18.78
CA MET A 479 -0.63 17.55 -17.77
C MET A 479 -0.78 16.32 -16.87
N CYS A 480 -0.88 16.58 -15.57
CA CYS A 480 -1.19 15.53 -14.59
C CYS A 480 -2.42 15.92 -13.75
N ILE A 481 -3.32 14.96 -13.52
CA ILE A 481 -4.48 15.10 -12.65
C ILE A 481 -4.35 14.11 -11.51
N PHE A 482 -4.37 14.61 -10.29
CA PHE A 482 -4.26 13.82 -9.06
C PHE A 482 -5.53 13.96 -8.23
N ALA A 483 -6.27 12.87 -8.04
CA ALA A 483 -7.48 12.83 -7.21
C ALA A 483 -7.26 11.92 -5.99
N GLY A 484 -7.30 12.50 -4.80
CA GLY A 484 -7.13 11.78 -3.54
C GLY A 484 -5.79 11.05 -3.44
N THR A 485 -4.71 11.67 -3.90
CA THR A 485 -3.37 11.06 -3.89
C THR A 485 -2.28 12.10 -3.76
N ASN A 486 -1.22 11.76 -3.01
CA ASN A 486 -0.11 12.66 -2.70
C ASN A 486 1.23 12.08 -3.20
N PRO A 487 1.62 12.30 -4.48
CA PRO A 487 2.91 11.86 -5.03
C PRO A 487 4.12 12.31 -4.21
N PHE A 488 4.10 13.52 -3.64
CA PHE A 488 5.19 14.05 -2.79
C PHE A 488 5.37 13.27 -1.47
N HIS A 489 4.47 12.35 -1.17
CA HIS A 489 4.62 11.41 -0.08
C HIS A 489 5.05 10.03 -0.56
N ARG A 490 4.42 9.50 -1.62
CA ARG A 490 4.57 8.08 -1.99
C ARG A 490 5.68 7.79 -2.99
N HIS A 491 6.12 8.79 -3.77
CA HIS A 491 7.18 8.63 -4.76
C HIS A 491 8.53 9.04 -4.17
N GLN A 492 9.59 8.40 -4.62
CA GLN A 492 10.95 8.56 -4.13
C GLN A 492 11.60 9.82 -4.68
N GLN A 493 12.67 10.28 -4.04
CA GLN A 493 13.55 11.36 -4.49
C GLN A 493 12.79 12.65 -4.83
N ILE A 494 12.22 13.30 -3.81
CA ILE A 494 11.36 14.49 -3.96
C ILE A 494 12.00 15.59 -4.81
N ASN A 495 13.31 15.80 -4.71
CA ASN A 495 13.99 16.79 -5.54
C ASN A 495 13.85 16.49 -7.05
N ARG A 496 13.86 15.20 -7.42
CA ARG A 496 13.62 14.76 -8.80
C ARG A 496 12.14 14.95 -9.19
N ILE A 497 11.21 14.79 -8.24
CA ILE A 497 9.80 15.14 -8.48
C ILE A 497 9.68 16.63 -8.80
N ILE A 498 10.30 17.52 -8.03
CA ILE A 498 10.27 18.97 -8.25
C ILE A 498 10.81 19.34 -9.64
N GLU A 499 11.92 18.73 -10.05
CA GLU A 499 12.49 18.92 -11.40
C GLU A 499 11.51 18.48 -12.49
N GLY A 500 10.84 17.34 -12.30
CA GLY A 500 9.80 16.85 -13.21
C GLY A 500 8.58 17.78 -13.24
N TRP A 501 8.07 18.18 -12.07
CA TRP A 501 6.94 19.11 -12.01
C TRP A 501 7.18 20.41 -12.74
N ARG A 502 8.40 20.93 -12.72
CA ARG A 502 8.77 22.12 -13.48
C ARG A 502 8.66 21.97 -15.02
N LYS A 503 8.60 20.74 -15.54
CA LYS A 503 8.42 20.46 -16.96
C LYS A 503 6.95 20.26 -17.37
N LEU A 504 6.05 20.09 -16.41
CA LEU A 504 4.62 19.98 -16.68
C LEU A 504 4.03 21.36 -16.95
N GLU A 505 3.13 21.42 -17.93
CA GLU A 505 2.39 22.63 -18.27
C GLU A 505 1.31 22.92 -17.22
N THR A 506 0.59 21.84 -16.78
CA THR A 506 -0.48 21.99 -15.79
C THR A 506 -0.54 20.79 -14.86
N VAL A 507 -0.74 21.06 -13.58
CA VAL A 507 -1.01 20.08 -12.54
C VAL A 507 -2.29 20.42 -11.80
N ILE A 508 -3.24 19.48 -11.77
CA ILE A 508 -4.50 19.61 -11.05
C ILE A 508 -4.53 18.63 -9.87
N ALA A 509 -4.85 19.13 -8.69
CA ALA A 509 -5.04 18.33 -7.49
C ALA A 509 -6.47 18.45 -6.96
N ILE A 510 -7.11 17.31 -6.71
CA ILE A 510 -8.43 17.20 -6.08
C ILE A 510 -8.21 16.44 -4.78
N ASP A 511 -8.34 17.11 -3.65
CA ASP A 511 -8.02 16.52 -2.34
C ASP A 511 -8.85 17.23 -1.24
N ASN A 512 -8.93 16.60 -0.08
CA ASN A 512 -9.57 17.21 1.08
C ASN A 512 -8.59 17.97 1.99
N GLN A 513 -7.29 17.69 1.89
CA GLN A 513 -6.25 18.33 2.69
C GLN A 513 -5.24 19.06 1.81
N TRP A 514 -4.65 20.14 2.35
CA TRP A 514 -3.63 20.95 1.68
C TRP A 514 -2.28 20.23 1.70
N THR A 515 -2.24 19.07 1.03
CA THR A 515 -1.05 18.19 0.95
C THR A 515 0.10 18.86 0.20
N SER A 516 1.27 18.26 0.28
CA SER A 516 2.44 18.74 -0.48
C SER A 516 2.16 18.74 -2.00
N THR A 517 1.41 17.77 -2.52
CA THR A 517 0.99 17.77 -3.94
C THR A 517 0.12 18.96 -4.27
N CYS A 518 -0.82 19.35 -3.42
CA CYS A 518 -1.64 20.54 -3.60
C CYS A 518 -0.80 21.82 -3.64
N ARG A 519 0.23 21.93 -2.79
CA ARG A 519 1.14 23.08 -2.75
C ARG A 519 1.93 23.26 -4.05
N PHE A 520 2.17 22.17 -4.78
CA PHE A 520 2.87 22.15 -6.07
C PHE A 520 1.94 22.04 -7.27
N ALA A 521 0.62 22.12 -7.07
CA ALA A 521 -0.36 22.14 -8.16
C ALA A 521 -0.64 23.56 -8.69
N ASP A 522 -1.32 23.63 -9.83
CA ASP A 522 -1.79 24.88 -10.44
C ASP A 522 -3.26 25.15 -10.12
N ILE A 523 -4.09 24.10 -10.13
CA ILE A 523 -5.50 24.15 -9.73
C ILE A 523 -5.69 23.15 -8.61
N VAL A 524 -6.32 23.61 -7.52
CA VAL A 524 -6.63 22.77 -6.35
C VAL A 524 -8.13 22.84 -6.06
N LEU A 525 -8.79 21.69 -6.10
CA LEU A 525 -10.22 21.56 -5.88
C LEU A 525 -10.51 20.87 -4.54
N PRO A 526 -11.36 21.47 -3.68
CA PRO A 526 -11.70 20.92 -2.38
C PRO A 526 -12.68 19.74 -2.50
N ALA A 527 -12.22 18.54 -2.15
CA ALA A 527 -13.07 17.36 -2.02
C ALA A 527 -13.60 17.19 -0.59
N THR A 528 -14.75 16.53 -0.44
CA THR A 528 -15.26 16.11 0.86
C THR A 528 -14.43 14.95 1.43
N THR A 529 -14.38 14.86 2.76
CA THR A 529 -13.98 13.64 3.44
C THR A 529 -15.12 12.63 3.45
N GLN A 530 -14.85 11.37 3.78
CA GLN A 530 -15.88 10.34 3.93
C GLN A 530 -16.92 10.64 5.02
N PHE A 531 -16.61 11.54 5.95
CA PHE A 531 -17.53 11.96 7.02
C PHE A 531 -18.53 13.05 6.59
N GLU A 532 -18.37 13.57 5.40
CA GLU A 532 -19.18 14.65 4.82
C GLU A 532 -20.14 14.17 3.72
N ARG A 533 -20.28 12.86 3.54
CA ARG A 533 -21.09 12.21 2.48
C ARG A 533 -21.63 10.86 2.92
N ASN A 534 -22.57 10.30 2.15
CA ASN A 534 -23.10 8.96 2.38
C ASN A 534 -22.41 7.94 1.50
N ASP A 535 -22.23 6.72 2.00
CA ASP A 535 -21.72 5.60 1.24
C ASP A 535 -22.16 4.26 1.86
N LEU A 536 -21.73 3.17 1.28
CA LEU A 536 -21.77 1.80 1.79
C LEU A 536 -20.36 1.25 1.80
N ASP A 537 -20.03 0.39 2.74
CA ASP A 537 -18.76 -0.32 2.69
C ASP A 537 -18.90 -1.79 3.08
N GLN A 538 -17.98 -2.57 2.59
CA GLN A 538 -17.71 -3.91 3.09
C GLN A 538 -17.13 -3.80 4.49
N TYR A 539 -17.64 -4.54 5.47
CA TYR A 539 -17.09 -4.62 6.82
C TYR A 539 -16.27 -5.89 6.97
N GLY A 540 -14.98 -5.72 7.23
CA GLY A 540 -13.99 -6.76 7.07
C GLY A 540 -13.66 -7.03 5.60
N ASN A 541 -12.39 -7.35 5.31
CA ASN A 541 -11.96 -7.63 3.94
C ASN A 541 -11.97 -9.16 3.71
N HIS A 542 -10.92 -9.87 4.10
CA HIS A 542 -10.87 -11.32 3.93
C HIS A 542 -11.83 -12.09 4.83
N SER A 543 -12.18 -11.53 5.98
CA SER A 543 -13.24 -12.07 6.84
C SER A 543 -14.63 -12.00 6.20
N ASN A 544 -14.84 -11.01 5.31
CA ASN A 544 -16.15 -10.69 4.72
C ASN A 544 -17.26 -10.69 5.78
N ARG A 545 -17.02 -9.96 6.90
CA ARG A 545 -17.89 -10.02 8.07
C ARG A 545 -19.27 -9.47 7.80
N GLY A 546 -19.39 -8.45 6.95
CA GLY A 546 -20.69 -7.89 6.64
C GLY A 546 -20.66 -6.67 5.75
N ILE A 547 -21.73 -5.88 5.80
CA ILE A 547 -21.89 -4.62 5.09
C ILE A 547 -22.31 -3.55 6.10
N ILE A 548 -21.74 -2.37 6.01
CA ILE A 548 -22.02 -1.23 6.90
C ILE A 548 -22.54 -0.04 6.08
N ALA A 549 -23.50 0.68 6.65
CA ALA A 549 -23.90 2.00 6.16
C ALA A 549 -22.87 3.04 6.59
N MET A 550 -22.35 3.81 5.64
CA MET A 550 -21.51 4.96 5.92
C MET A 550 -22.37 6.22 5.82
N LYS A 551 -22.93 6.63 6.93
CA LYS A 551 -23.80 7.82 6.96
C LYS A 551 -22.99 9.10 7.08
N GLN A 552 -23.45 10.14 6.41
CA GLN A 552 -22.91 11.49 6.55
C GLN A 552 -22.92 11.93 8.03
N VAL A 553 -21.78 12.32 8.54
CA VAL A 553 -21.61 12.76 9.94
C VAL A 553 -21.85 14.26 10.07
N VAL A 554 -21.26 15.03 9.15
CA VAL A 554 -21.45 16.49 9.06
C VAL A 554 -21.69 16.90 7.61
N PRO A 555 -22.35 18.01 7.35
CA PRO A 555 -22.44 18.51 5.97
C PRO A 555 -21.05 18.86 5.42
N PRO A 556 -20.91 18.93 4.08
CA PRO A 556 -19.67 19.38 3.45
C PRO A 556 -19.16 20.67 4.08
N GLN A 557 -17.88 20.68 4.46
CA GLN A 557 -17.28 21.84 5.12
C GLN A 557 -16.84 22.88 4.09
N PHE A 558 -17.10 24.14 4.36
CA PHE A 558 -16.80 25.26 3.47
C PHE A 558 -17.45 25.07 2.09
N GLU A 559 -16.66 25.07 1.03
CA GLU A 559 -17.13 24.84 -0.35
C GLU A 559 -16.71 23.48 -0.90
N ALA A 560 -16.34 22.52 -0.06
CA ALA A 560 -15.99 21.17 -0.52
C ALA A 560 -17.17 20.49 -1.23
N ARG A 561 -16.88 19.76 -2.30
CA ARG A 561 -17.84 18.95 -3.05
C ARG A 561 -17.42 17.49 -3.07
N ASN A 562 -18.39 16.59 -3.22
CA ASN A 562 -18.09 15.17 -3.46
C ASN A 562 -17.34 15.00 -4.78
N ASP A 563 -16.44 14.04 -4.87
CA ASP A 563 -15.76 13.68 -6.13
C ASP A 563 -16.79 13.42 -7.24
N PHE A 564 -17.90 12.77 -6.92
CA PHE A 564 -19.01 12.55 -7.85
C PHE A 564 -19.55 13.86 -8.44
N ASP A 565 -19.80 14.86 -7.61
CA ASP A 565 -20.32 16.16 -8.05
C ASP A 565 -19.26 16.93 -8.87
N ILE A 566 -17.99 16.87 -8.46
CA ILE A 566 -16.89 17.53 -9.18
C ILE A 566 -16.80 16.97 -10.62
N PHE A 567 -16.78 15.63 -10.76
CA PHE A 567 -16.65 15.01 -12.07
C PHE A 567 -17.96 15.06 -12.88
N ARG A 568 -19.13 15.04 -12.26
CA ARG A 568 -20.41 15.30 -12.91
C ARG A 568 -20.41 16.68 -13.57
N GLU A 569 -20.04 17.71 -12.82
CA GLU A 569 -19.97 19.09 -13.30
C GLU A 569 -18.90 19.28 -14.39
N LEU A 570 -17.79 18.58 -14.29
CA LEU A 570 -16.78 18.53 -15.35
C LEU A 570 -17.37 17.88 -16.62
N CYS A 571 -18.04 16.74 -16.50
CA CYS A 571 -18.66 16.04 -17.62
C CYS A 571 -19.79 16.83 -18.27
N ARG A 572 -20.51 17.67 -17.51
CA ARG A 572 -21.52 18.58 -18.05
C ARG A 572 -20.92 19.58 -19.07
N ARG A 573 -19.71 20.03 -18.85
CA ARG A 573 -19.00 20.97 -19.75
C ARG A 573 -18.74 20.44 -21.14
N PHE A 574 -18.68 19.12 -21.29
CA PHE A 574 -18.55 18.46 -22.60
C PHE A 574 -19.75 17.54 -22.94
N ASN A 575 -20.92 17.82 -22.36
CA ASN A 575 -22.18 17.14 -22.65
C ASN A 575 -22.14 15.61 -22.43
N ARG A 576 -21.56 15.18 -21.30
CA ARG A 576 -21.47 13.78 -20.86
C ARG A 576 -21.95 13.57 -19.43
N GLU A 577 -22.67 14.52 -18.83
CA GLU A 577 -23.19 14.41 -17.47
C GLU A 577 -24.04 13.15 -17.27
N GLU A 578 -25.03 12.90 -18.14
CA GLU A 578 -25.88 11.71 -18.04
C GLU A 578 -25.09 10.41 -18.25
N ALA A 579 -24.11 10.40 -19.16
CA ALA A 579 -23.22 9.27 -19.36
C ALA A 579 -22.36 8.96 -18.13
N PHE A 580 -21.97 9.99 -17.39
CA PHE A 580 -21.20 9.84 -16.18
C PHE A 580 -22.07 9.38 -15.02
N THR A 581 -23.21 10.04 -14.78
CA THR A 581 -24.13 9.77 -13.66
C THR A 581 -25.05 8.59 -13.88
N GLU A 582 -25.27 8.17 -15.11
CA GLU A 582 -26.29 7.20 -15.51
C GLU A 582 -27.70 7.59 -15.04
N GLY A 583 -27.95 8.91 -14.93
CA GLY A 583 -29.20 9.49 -14.46
C GLY A 583 -29.46 9.34 -12.95
N LEU A 584 -28.46 8.92 -12.16
CA LEU A 584 -28.60 8.69 -10.73
C LEU A 584 -27.85 9.76 -9.90
N ASP A 585 -28.44 10.09 -8.75
CA ASP A 585 -27.78 10.81 -7.67
C ASP A 585 -27.07 9.86 -6.70
N GLU A 586 -26.46 10.40 -5.63
CA GLU A 586 -25.77 9.62 -4.60
C GLU A 586 -26.65 8.48 -4.06
N MET A 587 -27.84 8.78 -3.60
CA MET A 587 -28.74 7.77 -3.01
C MET A 587 -29.27 6.77 -4.05
N GLY A 588 -29.45 7.20 -5.28
CA GLY A 588 -29.78 6.31 -6.40
C GLY A 588 -28.69 5.28 -6.67
N TRP A 589 -27.42 5.72 -6.62
CA TRP A 589 -26.28 4.82 -6.75
C TRP A 589 -26.16 3.86 -5.57
N LEU A 590 -26.33 4.31 -4.33
CA LEU A 590 -26.30 3.43 -3.16
C LEU A 590 -27.39 2.35 -3.22
N LYS A 591 -28.60 2.73 -3.62
CA LYS A 591 -29.70 1.77 -3.83
C LYS A 591 -29.39 0.76 -4.93
N ARG A 592 -28.77 1.20 -6.02
CA ARG A 592 -28.36 0.32 -7.13
C ARG A 592 -27.31 -0.68 -6.69
N ILE A 593 -26.23 -0.21 -6.03
CA ILE A 593 -25.16 -1.06 -5.49
C ILE A 593 -25.76 -2.11 -4.53
N TRP A 594 -26.69 -1.68 -3.67
CA TRP A 594 -27.38 -2.60 -2.76
C TRP A 594 -28.21 -3.64 -3.51
N GLN A 595 -28.97 -3.24 -4.53
CA GLN A 595 -29.77 -4.17 -5.35
C GLN A 595 -28.92 -5.19 -6.10
N GLU A 596 -27.78 -4.79 -6.62
CA GLU A 596 -26.80 -5.71 -7.20
C GLU A 596 -26.32 -6.72 -6.15
N GLY A 597 -26.04 -6.28 -4.93
CA GLY A 597 -25.73 -7.14 -3.79
C GLY A 597 -26.87 -8.12 -3.46
N VAL A 598 -28.13 -7.68 -3.50
CA VAL A 598 -29.33 -8.54 -3.30
C VAL A 598 -29.38 -9.62 -4.38
N GLN A 599 -29.13 -9.28 -5.65
CA GLN A 599 -29.14 -10.27 -6.73
C GLN A 599 -27.99 -11.28 -6.60
N GLN A 600 -26.80 -10.81 -6.25
CA GLN A 600 -25.65 -11.67 -5.97
C GLN A 600 -25.95 -12.62 -4.80
N GLY A 601 -26.59 -12.11 -3.74
CA GLY A 601 -26.98 -12.88 -2.56
C GLY A 601 -27.95 -14.02 -2.86
N LYS A 602 -28.94 -13.79 -3.72
CA LYS A 602 -29.91 -14.84 -4.14
C LYS A 602 -29.17 -16.05 -4.71
N GLY A 603 -28.19 -15.85 -5.56
CA GLY A 603 -27.40 -16.92 -6.16
C GLY A 603 -26.52 -17.69 -5.15
N ARG A 604 -26.30 -17.12 -3.97
CA ARG A 604 -25.46 -17.68 -2.92
C ARG A 604 -26.24 -18.17 -1.69
N GLY A 605 -27.54 -17.99 -1.67
CA GLY A 605 -28.37 -18.28 -0.50
C GLY A 605 -28.16 -17.29 0.66
N VAL A 606 -27.73 -16.07 0.35
CA VAL A 606 -27.55 -14.97 1.30
C VAL A 606 -28.70 -13.97 1.13
N HIS A 607 -29.37 -13.64 2.21
CA HIS A 607 -30.49 -12.71 2.17
C HIS A 607 -30.09 -11.33 2.72
N LEU A 608 -30.20 -10.31 1.89
CA LEU A 608 -30.07 -8.92 2.32
C LEU A 608 -31.47 -8.32 2.54
N PRO A 609 -31.67 -7.48 3.56
CA PRO A 609 -32.95 -6.78 3.78
C PRO A 609 -33.24 -5.76 2.66
N ALA A 610 -34.46 -5.21 2.67
CA ALA A 610 -34.73 -4.05 1.82
C ALA A 610 -33.78 -2.89 2.15
N PHE A 611 -33.38 -2.10 1.14
CA PHE A 611 -32.42 -1.00 1.33
C PHE A 611 -32.87 -0.02 2.42
N ASP A 612 -34.13 0.39 2.40
CA ASP A 612 -34.62 1.38 3.37
C ASP A 612 -34.65 0.82 4.80
N ASP A 613 -34.87 -0.48 4.99
CA ASP A 613 -34.76 -1.13 6.31
C ASP A 613 -33.31 -1.22 6.77
N PHE A 614 -32.41 -1.59 5.86
CA PHE A 614 -30.98 -1.57 6.15
C PHE A 614 -30.51 -0.16 6.53
N TRP A 615 -30.83 0.82 5.68
CA TRP A 615 -30.32 2.17 5.83
C TRP A 615 -30.85 2.89 7.07
N ASN A 616 -32.14 2.76 7.34
CA ASN A 616 -32.79 3.53 8.40
C ASN A 616 -32.81 2.83 9.76
N ASN A 617 -32.90 1.48 9.76
CA ASN A 617 -33.14 0.73 10.99
C ASN A 617 -31.96 -0.13 11.44
N LYS A 618 -31.35 -0.87 10.52
CA LYS A 618 -30.31 -1.85 10.86
C LYS A 618 -28.90 -1.25 10.84
N GLU A 619 -28.59 -0.47 9.85
CA GLU A 619 -27.29 0.18 9.57
C GLU A 619 -26.13 -0.79 9.30
N TYR A 620 -26.29 -2.05 9.64
CA TYR A 620 -25.31 -3.12 9.49
C TYR A 620 -25.99 -4.45 9.19
N VAL A 621 -25.35 -5.24 8.34
CA VAL A 621 -25.72 -6.63 8.06
C VAL A 621 -24.52 -7.50 8.29
N GLU A 622 -24.63 -8.46 9.21
CA GLU A 622 -23.59 -9.45 9.47
C GLU A 622 -23.81 -10.71 8.65
N PHE A 623 -22.74 -11.29 8.13
CA PHE A 623 -22.76 -12.59 7.47
C PHE A 623 -22.33 -13.68 8.43
N ASP A 624 -22.97 -14.83 8.31
CA ASP A 624 -22.73 -16.00 9.16
C ASP A 624 -21.79 -17.00 8.50
N HIS A 625 -21.45 -18.04 9.27
CA HIS A 625 -20.73 -19.22 8.82
C HIS A 625 -19.31 -18.97 8.31
N PRO A 626 -18.35 -18.61 9.20
CA PRO A 626 -16.94 -18.53 8.83
C PRO A 626 -16.44 -19.90 8.33
N GLN A 627 -15.73 -19.88 7.20
CA GLN A 627 -15.19 -21.06 6.54
C GLN A 627 -13.66 -21.08 6.67
N MET A 628 -13.12 -22.23 7.04
CA MET A 628 -11.70 -22.45 7.05
C MET A 628 -11.18 -22.57 5.61
N PHE A 629 -9.98 -22.07 5.41
CA PHE A 629 -9.30 -22.06 4.13
C PHE A 629 -7.82 -22.44 4.29
N VAL A 630 -7.30 -23.24 3.38
CA VAL A 630 -5.87 -23.53 3.27
C VAL A 630 -5.40 -23.07 1.90
N ARG A 631 -4.44 -22.17 1.88
CA ARG A 631 -3.86 -21.65 0.63
C ARG A 631 -3.15 -22.77 -0.12
N HIS A 632 -3.39 -22.93 -1.42
CA HIS A 632 -2.86 -23.96 -2.30
C HIS A 632 -3.25 -25.41 -1.96
N GLN A 633 -4.28 -25.63 -1.13
CA GLN A 633 -4.71 -26.99 -0.79
C GLN A 633 -5.16 -27.78 -2.02
N ALA A 634 -6.01 -27.22 -2.84
CA ALA A 634 -6.54 -27.90 -4.03
C ALA A 634 -5.41 -28.29 -5.00
N PHE A 635 -4.46 -27.40 -5.25
CA PHE A 635 -3.26 -27.71 -6.03
C PHE A 635 -2.45 -28.86 -5.42
N ARG A 636 -2.30 -28.89 -4.10
CA ARG A 636 -1.56 -29.97 -3.43
C ARG A 636 -2.30 -31.31 -3.51
N GLU A 637 -3.62 -31.30 -3.40
CA GLU A 637 -4.42 -32.51 -3.47
C GLU A 637 -4.42 -33.14 -4.87
N ASP A 638 -4.51 -32.30 -5.91
CA ASP A 638 -4.49 -32.76 -7.30
C ASP A 638 -3.96 -31.66 -8.23
N PRO A 639 -2.65 -31.59 -8.49
CA PRO A 639 -2.08 -30.56 -9.36
C PRO A 639 -2.51 -30.66 -10.83
N ASP A 640 -3.01 -31.81 -11.28
CA ASP A 640 -3.49 -31.99 -12.65
C ASP A 640 -4.89 -31.43 -12.82
N LEU A 641 -5.77 -31.56 -11.80
CA LEU A 641 -7.12 -31.00 -11.82
C LEU A 641 -7.14 -29.54 -11.40
N GLU A 642 -6.28 -29.12 -10.50
CA GLU A 642 -6.20 -27.76 -9.95
C GLU A 642 -4.81 -27.13 -10.16
N PRO A 643 -4.36 -27.03 -11.43
CA PRO A 643 -3.04 -26.52 -11.75
C PRO A 643 -2.91 -25.05 -11.35
N LEU A 644 -1.68 -24.62 -11.06
CA LEU A 644 -1.38 -23.21 -10.86
C LEU A 644 -1.49 -22.43 -12.18
N GLY A 645 -1.63 -21.11 -12.09
CA GLY A 645 -1.72 -20.22 -13.26
C GLY A 645 -0.38 -19.99 -13.98
N THR A 646 0.65 -20.78 -13.73
CA THR A 646 1.94 -20.76 -14.42
C THR A 646 1.86 -21.51 -15.75
N PRO A 647 2.78 -21.30 -16.71
CA PRO A 647 2.81 -22.05 -17.95
C PRO A 647 2.94 -23.57 -17.78
N SER A 648 3.65 -24.01 -16.74
CA SER A 648 3.80 -25.43 -16.40
C SER A 648 2.62 -26.02 -15.62
N GLY A 649 1.73 -25.19 -15.08
CA GLY A 649 0.73 -25.60 -14.09
C GLY A 649 1.31 -25.87 -12.69
N LEU A 650 2.63 -25.83 -12.53
CA LEU A 650 3.38 -26.14 -11.32
C LEU A 650 4.11 -24.90 -10.78
N ILE A 651 4.77 -25.04 -9.63
CA ILE A 651 5.65 -24.01 -9.06
C ILE A 651 6.92 -23.91 -9.93
N GLU A 652 7.22 -22.73 -10.47
CA GLU A 652 8.38 -22.50 -11.32
C GLU A 652 9.58 -21.99 -10.51
N ILE A 653 10.45 -22.91 -10.05
CA ILE A 653 11.75 -22.57 -9.45
C ILE A 653 12.68 -21.99 -10.51
N TYR A 654 12.61 -22.52 -11.74
CA TYR A 654 13.13 -21.90 -12.94
C TYR A 654 11.96 -21.51 -13.84
N SER A 655 11.83 -20.23 -14.12
CA SER A 655 10.79 -19.72 -15.02
C SER A 655 11.37 -19.47 -16.41
N LYS A 656 10.97 -20.30 -17.36
CA LYS A 656 11.37 -20.12 -18.76
C LYS A 656 10.83 -18.80 -19.31
N THR A 657 9.66 -18.37 -18.87
CA THR A 657 9.08 -17.09 -19.27
C THR A 657 9.98 -15.90 -18.92
N ILE A 658 10.60 -15.92 -17.73
CA ILE A 658 11.54 -14.87 -17.32
C ILE A 658 12.87 -15.02 -18.05
N ALA A 659 13.38 -16.25 -18.18
CA ALA A 659 14.63 -16.51 -18.87
C ALA A 659 14.60 -16.02 -20.34
N ASP A 660 13.48 -16.22 -21.03
CA ASP A 660 13.30 -15.80 -22.43
C ASP A 660 13.27 -14.26 -22.60
N MET A 661 13.03 -13.48 -21.54
CA MET A 661 13.13 -12.01 -21.56
C MET A 661 14.56 -11.53 -21.65
N ASN A 662 15.52 -12.36 -21.26
CA ASN A 662 16.96 -12.12 -21.31
C ASN A 662 17.38 -10.84 -20.56
N TYR A 663 16.81 -10.63 -19.36
CA TYR A 663 17.19 -9.54 -18.47
C TYR A 663 18.39 -9.94 -17.63
N ASP A 664 19.40 -9.07 -17.55
CA ASP A 664 20.62 -9.32 -16.80
C ASP A 664 20.44 -9.18 -15.29
N ASP A 665 19.44 -8.43 -14.85
CA ASP A 665 19.11 -8.15 -13.45
C ASP A 665 17.91 -8.95 -12.90
N CYS A 666 17.32 -9.82 -13.71
CA CYS A 666 16.28 -10.78 -13.31
C CYS A 666 16.28 -11.98 -14.28
N GLN A 667 17.00 -13.02 -13.94
CA GLN A 667 17.20 -14.20 -14.78
C GLN A 667 16.16 -15.29 -14.50
N GLY A 668 16.29 -16.46 -15.14
CA GLY A 668 15.31 -17.54 -15.09
C GLY A 668 15.15 -18.24 -13.72
N HIS A 669 16.02 -18.01 -12.76
CA HIS A 669 15.90 -18.50 -11.38
C HIS A 669 16.36 -17.42 -10.39
N PRO A 670 15.99 -17.50 -9.11
CA PRO A 670 16.41 -16.49 -8.15
C PRO A 670 17.92 -16.51 -7.93
N MET A 671 18.47 -15.29 -7.80
CA MET A 671 19.91 -15.06 -7.65
C MET A 671 20.16 -13.91 -6.69
N TRP A 672 21.37 -13.85 -6.13
CA TRP A 672 21.87 -12.69 -5.44
C TRP A 672 22.42 -11.66 -6.43
N PHE A 673 21.95 -10.44 -6.33
CA PHE A 673 22.50 -9.27 -7.01
C PHE A 673 22.89 -8.24 -5.96
N GLU A 674 24.10 -7.68 -6.06
CA GLU A 674 24.53 -6.60 -5.20
C GLU A 674 23.69 -5.35 -5.46
N LYS A 675 23.45 -4.57 -4.41
CA LYS A 675 22.67 -3.34 -4.46
C LYS A 675 23.57 -2.15 -4.80
N ILE A 676 23.00 -1.11 -5.40
CA ILE A 676 23.74 0.14 -5.66
C ILE A 676 24.10 0.86 -4.35
N GLU A 677 23.30 0.68 -3.31
CA GLU A 677 23.57 1.16 -1.95
C GLU A 677 23.25 0.03 -0.96
N ARG A 678 24.19 -0.36 -0.13
CA ARG A 678 24.02 -1.35 0.94
C ARG A 678 24.93 -1.02 2.12
N SER A 679 24.37 -1.03 3.33
CA SER A 679 25.12 -0.83 4.58
C SER A 679 26.08 -2.00 4.89
N HIS A 680 26.75 -1.96 6.01
CA HIS A 680 27.63 -3.03 6.50
C HIS A 680 28.68 -3.48 5.47
N GLY A 681 29.47 -2.51 4.98
CA GLY A 681 30.58 -2.75 4.05
C GLY A 681 30.19 -2.90 2.59
N GLY A 682 28.90 -2.73 2.24
CA GLY A 682 28.45 -2.70 0.85
C GLY A 682 28.67 -1.35 0.15
N PRO A 683 28.26 -1.26 -1.12
CA PRO A 683 28.39 -0.04 -1.90
C PRO A 683 27.78 1.18 -1.21
N GLY A 684 28.50 2.31 -1.22
CA GLY A 684 28.05 3.57 -0.63
C GLY A 684 28.21 3.69 0.89
N SER A 685 28.42 2.59 1.63
CA SER A 685 28.44 2.56 3.09
C SER A 685 29.58 3.34 3.74
N GLN A 686 30.70 3.56 3.04
CA GLN A 686 31.79 4.39 3.56
C GLN A 686 31.39 5.86 3.72
N LYS A 687 30.50 6.36 2.86
CA LYS A 687 30.05 7.75 2.88
C LYS A 687 28.77 7.92 3.68
N TYR A 688 27.84 6.97 3.57
CA TYR A 688 26.54 6.96 4.23
C TYR A 688 26.35 5.59 4.89
N PRO A 689 26.73 5.42 6.16
CA PRO A 689 26.84 4.10 6.78
C PRO A 689 25.52 3.52 7.24
N LEU A 690 24.47 4.34 7.39
CA LEU A 690 23.20 3.92 7.97
C LEU A 690 22.20 3.57 6.88
N HIS A 691 21.63 2.37 6.96
CA HIS A 691 20.48 1.97 6.13
C HIS A 691 19.21 2.69 6.58
N LEU A 692 18.53 3.38 5.70
CA LEU A 692 17.26 4.05 5.98
C LEU A 692 16.09 3.13 5.68
N GLN A 693 15.32 2.80 6.71
CA GLN A 693 14.00 2.19 6.56
C GLN A 693 12.90 3.25 6.58
N SER A 694 12.04 3.27 5.56
CA SER A 694 10.86 4.13 5.48
C SER A 694 9.59 3.26 5.44
N VAL A 695 9.25 2.65 6.57
CA VAL A 695 8.15 1.71 6.69
C VAL A 695 6.87 2.36 7.19
N HIS A 696 5.76 1.63 7.13
CA HIS A 696 4.44 2.07 7.59
C HIS A 696 4.46 2.52 9.07
N PRO A 697 3.89 3.68 9.41
CA PRO A 697 3.80 4.19 10.78
C PRO A 697 2.67 3.57 11.60
N ASP A 698 2.68 3.87 12.90
CA ASP A 698 1.66 3.42 13.87
C ASP A 698 0.45 4.37 13.98
N PHE A 699 0.58 5.61 13.52
CA PHE A 699 -0.36 6.70 13.84
C PHE A 699 -0.97 7.37 12.60
N ARG A 700 -0.73 6.82 11.43
CA ARG A 700 -1.31 7.29 10.17
C ARG A 700 -1.29 6.21 9.11
N LEU A 701 -2.11 6.38 8.07
CA LEU A 701 -2.10 5.53 6.89
C LEU A 701 -1.49 6.33 5.73
N HIS A 702 -0.28 5.99 5.33
CA HIS A 702 0.47 6.76 4.35
C HIS A 702 0.56 8.24 4.78
N SER A 703 0.08 9.19 3.97
CA SER A 703 0.03 10.61 4.35
C SER A 703 -1.30 11.05 4.98
N GLN A 704 -2.26 10.15 5.14
CA GLN A 704 -3.54 10.45 5.80
C GLN A 704 -3.38 10.47 7.31
N LEU A 705 -4.08 11.37 7.97
CA LEU A 705 -3.97 11.67 9.40
C LEU A 705 -2.62 12.26 9.84
N CYS A 706 -1.72 12.58 8.89
CA CYS A 706 -0.52 13.34 9.21
C CYS A 706 -0.86 14.74 9.73
N GLU A 707 -1.99 15.30 9.27
CA GLU A 707 -2.55 16.58 9.72
C GLU A 707 -3.20 16.53 11.11
N SER A 708 -3.49 15.35 11.65
CA SER A 708 -4.11 15.22 12.97
C SER A 708 -3.16 15.66 14.08
N GLU A 709 -3.49 16.74 14.75
CA GLU A 709 -2.74 17.21 15.92
C GLU A 709 -2.84 16.23 17.08
N THR A 710 -4.03 15.66 17.29
CA THR A 710 -4.28 14.63 18.33
C THR A 710 -3.34 13.43 18.20
N LEU A 711 -3.04 12.99 16.98
CA LEU A 711 -2.13 11.88 16.75
C LEU A 711 -0.67 12.34 16.77
N ARG A 712 -0.33 13.48 16.15
CA ARG A 712 1.05 14.00 16.13
C ARG A 712 1.63 14.22 17.53
N GLN A 713 0.81 14.69 18.47
CA GLN A 713 1.24 14.87 19.86
C GLN A 713 1.71 13.56 20.53
N GLN A 714 1.33 12.40 20.00
CA GLN A 714 1.68 11.09 20.56
C GLN A 714 3.01 10.56 20.02
N TYR A 715 3.50 11.02 18.85
CA TYR A 715 4.67 10.41 18.24
C TYR A 715 5.76 11.39 17.82
N THR A 716 5.46 12.67 17.62
CA THR A 716 6.47 13.63 17.19
C THR A 716 7.49 13.92 18.29
N VAL A 717 8.73 14.16 17.89
CA VAL A 717 9.82 14.53 18.78
C VAL A 717 10.35 15.89 18.35
N ALA A 718 10.41 16.84 19.26
CA ALA A 718 10.74 18.23 18.97
C ALA A 718 9.88 18.84 17.83
N GLY A 719 8.61 18.45 17.73
CA GLY A 719 7.67 18.89 16.70
C GLY A 719 7.95 18.35 15.28
N LYS A 720 8.77 17.31 15.14
CA LYS A 720 9.19 16.70 13.88
C LYS A 720 8.92 15.21 13.86
N GLU A 721 8.96 14.60 12.68
CA GLU A 721 8.94 13.15 12.57
C GLU A 721 10.12 12.55 13.35
N PRO A 722 9.90 11.43 14.06
CA PRO A 722 11.01 10.75 14.72
C PRO A 722 11.95 10.08 13.72
N VAL A 723 13.23 10.14 13.97
CA VAL A 723 14.21 9.21 13.43
C VAL A 723 14.68 8.29 14.54
N PHE A 724 14.49 7.02 14.34
CA PHE A 724 14.92 5.99 15.28
C PHE A 724 16.32 5.52 14.93
N ILE A 725 17.19 5.44 15.91
CA ILE A 725 18.60 5.11 15.77
C ILE A 725 19.10 4.23 16.91
N ASN A 726 20.01 3.31 16.60
CA ASN A 726 20.66 2.47 17.60
C ASN A 726 21.51 3.29 18.58
N PRO A 727 21.59 2.90 19.88
CA PRO A 727 22.41 3.60 20.86
C PRO A 727 23.90 3.74 20.49
N GLN A 728 24.50 2.74 19.84
CA GLN A 728 25.89 2.79 19.39
C GLN A 728 26.08 3.86 18.30
N ASP A 729 25.17 3.85 17.31
CA ASP A 729 25.19 4.82 16.20
C ASP A 729 24.94 6.25 16.68
N ALA A 730 24.04 6.43 17.65
CA ALA A 730 23.75 7.71 18.27
C ALA A 730 24.96 8.23 19.06
N SER A 731 25.58 7.38 19.88
CA SER A 731 26.74 7.73 20.68
C SER A 731 27.94 8.14 19.81
N ALA A 732 28.21 7.41 18.74
CA ALA A 732 29.28 7.73 17.79
C ALA A 732 29.11 9.11 17.13
N ARG A 733 27.89 9.66 17.11
CA ARG A 733 27.51 10.96 16.53
C ARG A 733 27.21 12.04 17.55
N GLY A 734 27.37 11.75 18.84
CA GLY A 734 27.04 12.68 19.94
C GLY A 734 25.55 13.04 20.00
N ILE A 735 24.66 12.17 19.47
CA ILE A 735 23.21 12.34 19.43
C ILE A 735 22.60 11.78 20.71
N ARG A 736 21.64 12.50 21.26
CA ARG A 736 20.86 12.10 22.44
C ARG A 736 19.38 12.02 22.06
N ASN A 737 18.65 11.23 22.82
CA ASN A 737 17.20 11.16 22.69
C ASN A 737 16.58 12.56 22.81
N GLY A 738 15.71 12.93 21.86
CA GLY A 738 15.06 14.25 21.80
C GLY A 738 15.83 15.34 21.04
N ASP A 739 17.07 15.11 20.63
CA ASP A 739 17.81 16.06 19.80
C ASP A 739 17.14 16.25 18.43
N VAL A 740 17.18 17.47 17.91
CA VAL A 740 16.90 17.71 16.48
C VAL A 740 18.14 17.32 15.69
N VAL A 741 17.95 16.47 14.72
CA VAL A 741 19.02 15.96 13.85
C VAL A 741 18.74 16.24 12.39
N ARG A 742 19.80 16.34 11.59
CA ARG A 742 19.75 16.34 10.14
C ARG A 742 20.06 14.93 9.65
N VAL A 743 19.15 14.38 8.87
CA VAL A 743 19.35 13.12 8.14
C VAL A 743 19.54 13.47 6.68
N PHE A 744 20.63 12.98 6.05
CA PHE A 744 21.01 13.43 4.72
C PHE A 744 21.77 12.38 3.92
N ASN A 745 21.77 12.57 2.62
CA ASN A 745 22.62 11.89 1.64
C ASN A 745 22.81 12.78 0.40
N ALA A 746 23.29 12.22 -0.72
CA ALA A 746 23.51 12.98 -1.95
C ALA A 746 22.21 13.49 -2.60
N ARG A 747 21.06 12.93 -2.25
CA ARG A 747 19.76 13.27 -2.85
C ARG A 747 19.04 14.40 -2.13
N GLY A 748 19.32 14.61 -0.84
CA GLY A 748 18.71 15.68 -0.07
C GLY A 748 18.92 15.57 1.42
N GLN A 749 18.13 16.33 2.19
CA GLN A 749 18.26 16.45 3.63
C GLN A 749 16.93 16.73 4.31
N VAL A 750 16.74 16.18 5.50
CA VAL A 750 15.55 16.37 6.32
C VAL A 750 15.92 16.63 7.79
N LEU A 751 15.09 17.39 8.50
CA LEU A 751 15.16 17.48 9.96
C LEU A 751 14.22 16.46 10.58
N ALA A 752 14.68 15.80 11.62
CA ALA A 752 13.90 14.84 12.40
C ALA A 752 14.22 14.95 13.89
N GLY A 753 13.37 14.41 14.74
CA GLY A 753 13.65 14.30 16.17
C GLY A 753 14.24 12.93 16.52
N ALA A 754 15.37 12.87 17.17
CA ALA A 754 16.06 11.62 17.46
C ALA A 754 15.36 10.80 18.56
N VAL A 755 15.13 9.52 18.27
CA VAL A 755 14.70 8.49 19.23
C VAL A 755 15.78 7.41 19.28
N VAL A 756 16.50 7.36 20.39
CA VAL A 756 17.56 6.38 20.60
C VAL A 756 16.97 5.12 21.24
N SER A 757 17.09 3.99 20.57
CA SER A 757 16.44 2.75 21.01
C SER A 757 17.23 1.50 20.61
N ASP A 758 17.33 0.55 21.52
CA ASP A 758 17.92 -0.78 21.31
C ASP A 758 17.08 -1.73 20.44
N ARG A 759 15.88 -1.31 20.08
CA ARG A 759 15.02 -2.05 19.14
C ARG A 759 15.62 -2.12 17.73
N TYR A 760 16.54 -1.24 17.41
CA TYR A 760 17.13 -1.12 16.07
C TYR A 760 18.54 -1.70 16.08
N ALA A 761 18.87 -2.53 15.11
CA ALA A 761 20.22 -3.04 14.95
C ALA A 761 21.20 -1.89 14.62
N PRO A 762 22.49 -2.00 14.99
CA PRO A 762 23.52 -1.06 14.56
C PRO A 762 23.53 -0.92 13.03
N GLY A 763 23.77 0.29 12.53
CA GLY A 763 23.76 0.58 11.10
C GLY A 763 22.35 0.76 10.49
N VAL A 764 21.29 0.79 11.31
CA VAL A 764 19.90 0.98 10.88
C VAL A 764 19.33 2.28 11.44
N ALA A 765 18.77 3.09 10.55
CA ALA A 765 17.94 4.25 10.88
C ALA A 765 16.53 4.06 10.32
N ARG A 766 15.51 4.55 11.04
CA ARG A 766 14.12 4.49 10.55
C ARG A 766 13.45 5.85 10.65
N ILE A 767 12.89 6.33 9.54
CA ILE A 767 11.91 7.40 9.50
C ILE A 767 10.66 6.82 8.84
N HIS A 768 9.51 6.92 9.49
CA HIS A 768 8.29 6.38 8.93
C HIS A 768 7.84 7.13 7.67
N GLU A 769 7.31 6.40 6.69
CA GLU A 769 6.73 6.98 5.48
C GLU A 769 5.48 7.82 5.81
N GLY A 770 5.07 8.74 4.92
CA GLY A 770 3.83 9.48 5.04
C GLY A 770 3.96 10.90 5.61
N ALA A 771 5.12 11.28 6.15
CA ALA A 771 5.35 12.66 6.57
C ALA A 771 5.19 13.64 5.39
N TRP A 772 4.49 14.74 5.60
CA TRP A 772 4.32 15.75 4.56
C TRP A 772 5.62 16.50 4.29
N TYR A 773 5.92 16.74 3.03
CA TYR A 773 7.09 17.51 2.62
C TYR A 773 6.91 18.98 2.97
N ASP A 774 7.85 19.54 3.73
CA ASP A 774 7.82 20.92 4.24
C ASP A 774 9.18 21.60 4.01
N PRO A 775 9.44 22.13 2.81
CA PRO A 775 10.72 22.74 2.49
C PRO A 775 10.92 24.07 3.21
N ASP A 776 12.17 24.40 3.60
CA ASP A 776 12.56 25.71 4.10
C ASP A 776 12.52 26.79 2.99
N LYS A 777 12.74 26.36 1.75
CA LYS A 777 12.63 27.20 0.55
C LYS A 777 11.63 26.55 -0.41
N GLY A 778 10.45 27.13 -0.50
CA GLY A 778 9.38 26.61 -1.35
C GLY A 778 9.83 26.44 -2.80
N GLY A 779 9.53 25.28 -3.40
CA GLY A 779 9.80 25.00 -4.80
C GLY A 779 11.25 24.79 -5.22
N GLU A 780 12.22 25.02 -4.34
CA GLU A 780 13.63 24.88 -4.68
C GLU A 780 14.12 23.43 -4.52
N PRO A 781 14.68 22.79 -5.58
CA PRO A 781 15.34 21.52 -5.46
C PRO A 781 16.50 21.59 -4.47
N GLY A 782 16.64 20.59 -3.59
CA GLY A 782 17.69 20.57 -2.56
C GLY A 782 17.32 21.31 -1.27
N ALA A 783 16.15 21.92 -1.17
CA ALA A 783 15.62 22.52 0.04
C ALA A 783 15.60 21.54 1.21
N LEU A 784 15.87 22.05 2.42
CA LEU A 784 15.81 21.26 3.66
C LEU A 784 14.34 20.99 4.01
N CYS A 785 13.95 19.73 4.12
CA CYS A 785 12.63 19.38 4.64
C CYS A 785 12.60 19.54 6.17
N LYS A 786 11.79 20.46 6.66
CA LYS A 786 11.72 20.81 8.08
C LYS A 786 10.98 19.79 8.96
N TYR A 787 10.17 18.90 8.36
CA TYR A 787 9.29 18.00 9.09
C TYR A 787 9.76 16.54 9.11
N GLY A 788 10.50 16.06 8.11
CA GLY A 788 11.06 14.72 8.12
C GLY A 788 10.48 13.75 7.08
N ASN A 789 10.11 14.22 5.89
CA ASN A 789 9.69 13.33 4.81
C ASN A 789 10.87 12.49 4.29
N PRO A 790 10.85 11.14 4.48
CA PRO A 790 11.97 10.28 4.10
C PRO A 790 12.20 10.21 2.59
N ASN A 791 11.19 10.52 1.77
CA ASN A 791 11.33 10.45 0.31
C ASN A 791 12.18 11.58 -0.30
N VAL A 792 12.60 12.53 0.50
CA VAL A 792 13.72 13.43 0.13
C VAL A 792 15.03 12.64 -0.04
N LEU A 793 15.16 11.53 0.69
CA LEU A 793 16.39 10.74 0.82
C LEU A 793 16.35 9.45 -0.02
N THR A 794 15.17 8.87 -0.24
CA THR A 794 15.03 7.58 -0.92
C THR A 794 15.41 7.64 -2.39
N ILE A 795 15.90 6.51 -2.93
CA ILE A 795 16.37 6.43 -4.32
C ILE A 795 15.21 6.13 -5.28
N ASP A 796 15.18 6.84 -6.41
CA ASP A 796 14.18 6.65 -7.46
C ASP A 796 14.75 5.83 -8.63
N ILE A 797 14.86 4.51 -8.40
CA ILE A 797 15.22 3.54 -9.43
C ILE A 797 14.23 2.37 -9.42
N GLY A 798 14.11 1.67 -10.54
CA GLY A 798 13.35 0.42 -10.63
C GLY A 798 14.01 -0.72 -9.84
N THR A 799 13.22 -1.67 -9.38
CA THR A 799 13.73 -2.88 -8.71
C THR A 799 14.56 -3.74 -9.68
N SER A 800 14.07 -3.91 -10.88
CA SER A 800 14.71 -4.60 -12.01
C SER A 800 14.04 -4.23 -13.33
N GLN A 801 14.60 -4.67 -14.46
CA GLN A 801 13.97 -4.57 -15.78
C GLN A 801 12.63 -5.33 -15.83
N LEU A 802 12.44 -6.33 -15.00
CA LEU A 802 11.18 -7.08 -14.95
C LEU A 802 10.05 -6.26 -14.32
N ALA A 803 10.21 -5.74 -13.11
CA ALA A 803 9.10 -5.15 -12.38
C ALA A 803 9.07 -3.62 -12.41
N GLN A 804 10.22 -2.93 -12.52
CA GLN A 804 10.28 -1.46 -12.46
C GLN A 804 9.56 -0.87 -11.23
N ALA A 805 9.52 -1.62 -10.13
CA ALA A 805 8.86 -1.22 -8.89
C ALA A 805 9.74 -0.26 -8.07
N THR A 806 9.24 0.18 -6.93
CA THR A 806 9.98 1.09 -6.06
C THR A 806 11.14 0.41 -5.35
N SER A 807 12.28 1.08 -5.28
CA SER A 807 13.47 0.65 -4.55
C SER A 807 13.74 1.52 -3.29
N ALA A 808 12.69 2.05 -2.66
CA ALA A 808 12.80 2.99 -1.54
C ALA A 808 13.69 2.49 -0.39
N HIS A 809 13.74 1.18 -0.16
CA HIS A 809 14.59 0.57 0.88
C HIS A 809 16.02 0.26 0.41
N THR A 810 16.42 0.70 -0.79
CA THR A 810 17.82 0.75 -1.22
C THR A 810 18.34 2.16 -0.98
N THR A 811 18.47 2.55 0.30
CA THR A 811 18.80 3.92 0.66
C THR A 811 19.73 3.93 1.86
N LEU A 812 20.84 4.63 1.70
CA LEU A 812 21.79 4.94 2.76
C LEU A 812 21.74 6.41 3.14
N VAL A 813 22.00 6.69 4.40
CA VAL A 813 22.01 8.04 4.97
C VAL A 813 23.15 8.22 5.99
N GLU A 814 23.45 9.48 6.28
CA GLU A 814 24.17 9.90 7.45
C GLU A 814 23.27 10.76 8.35
N ILE A 815 23.53 10.75 9.64
CA ILE A 815 22.77 11.52 10.63
C ILE A 815 23.76 12.33 11.47
N GLU A 816 23.47 13.61 11.66
CA GLU A 816 24.24 14.46 12.54
C GLU A 816 23.33 15.32 13.42
N LYS A 817 23.84 15.77 14.56
CA LYS A 817 23.15 16.74 15.39
C LYS A 817 22.99 18.05 14.64
N TYR A 818 21.77 18.58 14.57
CA TYR A 818 21.51 19.84 13.87
C TYR A 818 21.82 21.04 14.75
N ASN A 819 22.77 21.88 14.31
CA ASN A 819 23.21 23.07 15.02
C ASN A 819 22.73 24.39 14.38
N GLY A 820 21.93 24.30 13.31
CA GLY A 820 21.32 25.44 12.62
C GLY A 820 20.05 25.95 13.30
N THR A 821 19.45 26.97 12.73
CA THR A 821 18.15 27.48 13.17
C THR A 821 17.06 26.47 12.86
N VAL A 822 16.33 26.05 13.89
CA VAL A 822 15.19 25.15 13.72
C VAL A 822 13.97 25.99 13.36
N GLU A 823 13.62 25.98 12.08
CA GLU A 823 12.42 26.67 11.61
C GLU A 823 11.14 25.94 12.01
N GLN A 824 10.06 26.74 12.14
CA GLN A 824 8.73 26.21 12.42
C GLN A 824 8.24 25.33 11.28
N VAL A 825 7.60 24.20 11.62
CA VAL A 825 6.90 23.35 10.65
C VAL A 825 5.67 24.08 10.14
N THR A 826 5.54 24.15 8.83
CA THR A 826 4.44 24.82 8.12
C THR A 826 3.61 23.86 7.26
N ALA A 827 3.95 22.57 7.27
CA ALA A 827 3.26 21.54 6.50
C ALA A 827 1.73 21.53 6.69
N PHE A 828 1.28 21.83 7.89
CA PHE A 828 -0.14 21.76 8.30
C PHE A 828 -0.88 23.07 8.25
N ASN A 829 -0.27 24.11 7.72
CA ASN A 829 -0.94 25.40 7.49
C ASN A 829 -1.67 25.36 6.15
N GLY A 830 -2.76 26.11 6.03
CA GLY A 830 -3.39 26.37 4.74
C GLY A 830 -2.49 27.16 3.78
N PRO A 831 -2.92 27.40 2.54
CA PRO A 831 -2.20 28.25 1.60
C PRO A 831 -2.13 29.69 2.08
N VAL A 832 -1.16 30.44 1.59
CA VAL A 832 -1.19 31.89 1.67
C VAL A 832 -2.20 32.38 0.62
N GLU A 833 -3.38 32.74 1.08
CA GLU A 833 -4.41 33.29 0.23
C GLU A 833 -4.03 34.72 -0.20
N MET A 834 -3.80 34.88 -1.48
CA MET A 834 -3.56 36.19 -2.07
C MET A 834 -4.89 36.82 -2.42
N VAL A 835 -5.23 37.91 -1.78
CA VAL A 835 -6.32 38.75 -2.24
C VAL A 835 -5.84 39.47 -3.51
N ALA A 836 -6.06 38.84 -4.65
CA ALA A 836 -5.68 39.41 -5.92
C ALA A 836 -6.94 39.89 -6.66
N GLN A 837 -6.94 41.12 -7.08
CA GLN A 837 -7.68 41.56 -8.26
C GLN A 837 -6.98 40.93 -9.50
N CYS A 838 -7.16 39.66 -9.69
CA CYS A 838 -6.68 38.97 -10.89
C CYS A 838 -7.89 38.66 -11.74
N GLU A 839 -8.00 39.31 -12.88
CA GLU A 839 -8.99 38.94 -13.87
C GLU A 839 -8.66 37.59 -14.48
N TYR A 840 -9.67 36.75 -14.59
CA TYR A 840 -9.63 35.52 -15.34
C TYR A 840 -9.28 35.78 -16.80
N VAL A 841 -8.26 35.13 -17.29
CA VAL A 841 -7.88 35.19 -18.71
C VAL A 841 -8.28 33.87 -19.37
N PRO A 842 -9.29 33.86 -20.25
CA PRO A 842 -9.65 32.68 -21.02
C PRO A 842 -8.45 32.13 -21.83
N ALA A 843 -8.39 30.82 -21.96
CA ALA A 843 -7.28 30.16 -22.67
C ALA A 843 -7.09 30.67 -24.10
N SER A 844 -8.17 31.08 -24.75
CA SER A 844 -8.18 31.68 -26.08
C SER A 844 -7.48 33.05 -26.18
N GLN A 845 -7.26 33.73 -25.07
CA GLN A 845 -6.62 35.06 -25.02
C GLN A 845 -5.16 34.99 -24.55
N VAL A 846 -4.68 33.81 -24.16
CA VAL A 846 -3.26 33.63 -23.81
C VAL A 846 -2.45 33.58 -25.10
N LYS A 847 -1.71 34.65 -25.34
CA LYS A 847 -0.80 34.71 -26.51
C LYS A 847 0.51 34.01 -26.16
N SER A 848 0.93 33.12 -27.05
CA SER A 848 2.21 32.40 -26.99
C SER A 848 3.41 33.35 -27.01
#